data_7b905ef70e11066db775e049112620fa
#
_entry.id   7b905ef70e11066db775e049112620fa
#
_cell.length_a   1.000
_cell.length_b   1.000
_cell.length_c   1.000
_cell.angle_alpha   90.00
_cell.angle_beta   90.00
_cell.angle_gamma   90.00
#
_symmetry.space_group_name_H-M   'P 1'
#
loop_
_entity.id
_entity.type
_entity.pdbx_description
1 polymer ?
#
loop_
_entity_poly.entity_id
_entity_poly.type
_entity_poly.pdbx_seq_one_letter_code
_entity_poly.pdbx_strand_id
1 'polypeptide(L)'
;KGQTYNLNDKLNNQNNILNDIVVQDKKTRIKGINRIKPKIVNILPGNSVGVEAILKTLPGVSSANELSSQYSVRGGNFDENLVYVNGIEVYRPFLIHSAQQEGLSFVNTDMVSNILFSAGGFEAKYGDKMSSVLDIKYKKPRKHLTSINMHFLGGAIFSQGINKKKNFTYLIGSRYKTNKYLFNAMDVKADYNPRFLDIQTYFNYKINQKINIGLLTNISQNIYQMTPKNRQTEFGTVNEALRLDIYFQGKEIDTYETYFGALNSNININKQTNLDFTISAFQTYEEENFDIIGEYWLYQLDNSLGSNSFGDIAFDRGVGKYINHARNKLNARVINFNHRGESIKIDNEVKWGFKLQKENIKDEISEWNLIDSAFFNYPHPNDNIGGISNPNQQIILNEVLKTSLNLTSYRNSAYLQIAKDFNNFSLNAGTRGSYWTFNEELLLSPRVSIAYLPNWKQDFVFRFASGIYYQSPFYKEIRNNQGILNYNVKAQKSIHYVLGSDYLFYKWGRPFKLVSEIYYKSLKNLIPYKIDNVRIQYLTNEISNGYASGIDLKINGEFVFGVDSWASISIMKTEEDIENDKKRDENNNLVEVGYIPRPTDQRLNFSMFFQDYVPGNPNFKIHLNAIYGSGLTFGPPKSEKYQDILRIPSYRRVDIGFSAVIKDSNKKSKIKLFNKLDSFWISLEVFNLLDINNTNSYIWVSDINNRQFAVPNYLTSRQLNLKLILKY
;
A
#
# COMPACT_ATOMS: atom_id res chain seq x y z
N LYS A 1 -9.99 -58.49 -29.59
CA LYS A 1 -10.32 -59.45 -28.50
C LYS A 1 -10.39 -58.67 -27.20
N GLY A 2 -11.62 -58.63 -26.61
CA GLY A 2 -12.05 -57.70 -25.60
C GLY A 2 -11.26 -57.67 -24.31
N GLN A 3 -10.87 -56.48 -23.89
CA GLN A 3 -10.59 -56.17 -22.50
C GLN A 3 -11.79 -55.38 -21.98
N THR A 4 -12.48 -55.94 -21.00
CA THR A 4 -13.56 -55.28 -20.25
C THR A 4 -12.93 -54.39 -19.20
N TYR A 5 -13.00 -53.07 -19.36
CA TYR A 5 -12.63 -52.12 -18.32
C TYR A 5 -13.85 -51.95 -17.40
N ASN A 6 -13.77 -52.42 -16.17
CA ASN A 6 -14.70 -52.08 -15.10
C ASN A 6 -14.33 -50.66 -14.56
N LEU A 7 -15.01 -49.63 -15.04
CA LEU A 7 -15.00 -48.28 -14.46
C LEU A 7 -15.95 -48.28 -13.25
N ASN A 8 -15.43 -48.58 -12.08
CA ASN A 8 -16.04 -48.26 -10.79
C ASN A 8 -15.57 -46.89 -10.31
N ASP A 9 -15.86 -45.86 -11.07
CA ASP A 9 -15.72 -44.50 -10.58
C ASP A 9 -17.01 -44.09 -9.84
N LYS A 10 -16.92 -43.97 -8.52
CA LYS A 10 -17.88 -43.22 -7.73
C LYS A 10 -17.85 -41.78 -8.23
N LEU A 11 -18.83 -41.38 -9.01
CA LEU A 11 -19.11 -39.98 -9.36
C LEU A 11 -19.33 -39.21 -8.07
N ASN A 12 -18.26 -38.66 -7.51
CA ASN A 12 -18.37 -37.61 -6.50
C ASN A 12 -18.95 -36.36 -7.18
N ASN A 13 -19.88 -35.71 -6.51
CA ASN A 13 -20.51 -34.42 -6.88
C ASN A 13 -19.52 -33.28 -7.12
N GLN A 14 -18.58 -33.41 -8.05
CA GLN A 14 -17.64 -32.34 -8.46
C GLN A 14 -18.27 -31.33 -9.42
N ASN A 15 -19.40 -31.71 -10.10
CA ASN A 15 -20.05 -30.82 -11.06
C ASN A 15 -20.60 -29.53 -10.44
N ASN A 16 -21.05 -29.54 -9.18
CA ASN A 16 -21.53 -28.33 -8.51
C ASN A 16 -20.40 -27.34 -8.16
N ILE A 17 -19.19 -27.81 -7.89
CA ILE A 17 -18.03 -26.97 -7.56
C ILE A 17 -17.52 -26.26 -8.83
N LEU A 18 -17.50 -26.95 -9.96
CA LEU A 18 -17.08 -26.36 -11.25
C LEU A 18 -18.07 -25.30 -11.74
N ASN A 19 -19.37 -25.54 -11.63
CA ASN A 19 -20.40 -24.59 -11.98
C ASN A 19 -20.35 -23.34 -11.08
N ASP A 20 -20.13 -23.49 -9.79
CA ASP A 20 -19.98 -22.36 -8.85
C ASP A 20 -18.74 -21.49 -9.18
N ILE A 21 -17.63 -22.10 -9.58
CA ILE A 21 -16.41 -21.38 -9.97
C ILE A 21 -16.65 -20.57 -11.25
N VAL A 22 -17.26 -21.15 -12.26
CA VAL A 22 -17.59 -20.48 -13.53
C VAL A 22 -18.55 -19.31 -13.32
N VAL A 23 -19.60 -19.48 -12.51
CA VAL A 23 -20.57 -18.43 -12.20
C VAL A 23 -19.92 -17.30 -11.41
N GLN A 24 -19.05 -17.61 -10.45
CA GLN A 24 -18.32 -16.57 -9.69
C GLN A 24 -17.35 -15.79 -10.57
N ASP A 25 -16.65 -16.44 -11.50
CA ASP A 25 -15.75 -15.74 -12.43
C ASP A 25 -16.53 -14.80 -13.35
N LYS A 26 -17.66 -15.24 -13.90
CA LYS A 26 -18.54 -14.39 -14.71
C LYS A 26 -19.01 -13.16 -13.94
N LYS A 27 -19.45 -13.31 -12.69
CA LYS A 27 -19.87 -12.17 -11.83
C LYS A 27 -18.74 -11.21 -11.54
N THR A 28 -17.51 -11.67 -11.31
CA THR A 28 -16.36 -10.79 -11.06
C THR A 28 -15.95 -10.02 -12.31
N ARG A 29 -16.02 -10.65 -13.49
CA ARG A 29 -15.75 -9.99 -14.79
C ARG A 29 -16.78 -8.89 -15.07
N ILE A 30 -18.07 -9.16 -14.86
CA ILE A 30 -19.16 -8.19 -15.02
C ILE A 30 -18.93 -6.96 -14.13
N LYS A 31 -18.46 -7.14 -12.90
CA LYS A 31 -18.25 -6.06 -11.93
C LYS A 31 -16.88 -5.34 -12.05
N GLY A 32 -16.04 -5.72 -13.00
CA GLY A 32 -14.70 -5.15 -13.15
C GLY A 32 -13.78 -5.43 -11.95
N ILE A 33 -13.99 -6.57 -11.27
CA ILE A 33 -13.24 -6.93 -10.07
C ILE A 33 -12.12 -7.91 -10.45
N ASN A 34 -10.89 -7.58 -10.11
CA ASN A 34 -9.76 -8.47 -10.23
C ASN A 34 -9.76 -9.48 -9.07
N ARG A 35 -9.93 -10.75 -9.37
CA ARG A 35 -9.79 -11.82 -8.39
C ARG A 35 -8.35 -12.34 -8.39
N ILE A 36 -7.74 -12.37 -7.22
CA ILE A 36 -6.34 -12.76 -7.03
C ILE A 36 -6.31 -14.06 -6.21
N LYS A 37 -5.51 -15.03 -6.66
CA LYS A 37 -5.31 -16.31 -5.95
C LYS A 37 -4.33 -16.08 -4.77
N PRO A 38 -4.73 -16.29 -3.50
CA PRO A 38 -3.87 -16.01 -2.34
C PRO A 38 -2.56 -16.83 -2.30
N LYS A 39 -2.55 -18.01 -2.93
CA LYS A 39 -1.35 -18.87 -2.99
C LYS A 39 -0.14 -18.17 -3.63
N ILE A 40 -0.39 -17.18 -4.48
CA ILE A 40 0.66 -16.44 -5.19
C ILE A 40 1.52 -15.60 -4.22
N VAL A 41 0.94 -15.12 -3.12
CA VAL A 41 1.69 -14.35 -2.09
C VAL A 41 2.92 -15.12 -1.59
N ASN A 42 2.82 -16.44 -1.45
CA ASN A 42 3.89 -17.26 -0.91
C ASN A 42 5.01 -17.59 -1.92
N ILE A 43 4.76 -17.38 -3.21
CA ILE A 43 5.70 -17.72 -4.30
C ILE A 43 6.23 -16.48 -5.03
N LEU A 44 5.63 -15.31 -4.84
CA LEU A 44 6.12 -14.07 -5.41
C LEU A 44 7.43 -13.69 -4.72
N PRO A 45 8.58 -13.67 -5.44
CA PRO A 45 9.83 -13.22 -4.86
C PRO A 45 9.80 -11.72 -4.63
N GLY A 46 10.35 -11.27 -3.51
CA GLY A 46 10.42 -9.85 -3.15
C GLY A 46 10.50 -9.63 -1.64
N ASN A 47 11.00 -8.47 -1.24
CA ASN A 47 11.15 -8.09 0.17
C ASN A 47 9.85 -7.60 0.83
N SER A 48 8.81 -7.33 0.05
CA SER A 48 7.48 -6.99 0.55
C SER A 48 6.69 -8.26 0.82
N VAL A 49 6.29 -8.49 2.07
CA VAL A 49 5.50 -9.65 2.49
C VAL A 49 4.07 -9.18 2.75
N GLY A 50 3.10 -9.70 1.99
CA GLY A 50 1.70 -9.33 2.18
C GLY A 50 0.88 -9.38 0.90
N VAL A 51 -0.42 -9.10 1.02
CA VAL A 51 -1.32 -8.98 -0.14
C VAL A 51 -0.89 -7.81 -1.03
N GLU A 52 -0.37 -6.76 -0.45
CA GLU A 52 0.09 -5.54 -1.11
C GLU A 52 1.21 -5.81 -2.13
N ALA A 53 2.06 -6.81 -1.87
CA ALA A 53 3.10 -7.22 -2.81
C ALA A 53 2.51 -7.66 -4.17
N ILE A 54 1.39 -8.39 -4.14
CA ILE A 54 0.70 -8.78 -5.38
C ILE A 54 -0.01 -7.59 -6.00
N LEU A 55 -0.62 -6.71 -5.20
CA LEU A 55 -1.31 -5.53 -5.71
C LEU A 55 -0.37 -4.66 -6.55
N LYS A 56 0.88 -4.49 -6.11
CA LYS A 56 1.91 -3.73 -6.83
C LYS A 56 2.27 -4.31 -8.21
N THR A 57 1.86 -5.55 -8.49
CA THR A 57 2.03 -6.17 -9.82
C THR A 57 0.79 -6.04 -10.71
N LEU A 58 -0.27 -5.37 -10.23
CA LEU A 58 -1.49 -5.13 -11.02
C LEU A 58 -1.40 -3.82 -11.80
N PRO A 59 -2.10 -3.73 -12.94
CA PRO A 59 -2.15 -2.48 -13.69
C PRO A 59 -2.85 -1.38 -12.87
N GLY A 60 -2.42 -0.14 -13.06
CA GLY A 60 -2.94 1.02 -12.33
C GLY A 60 -2.48 1.12 -10.87
N VAL A 61 -1.66 0.19 -10.39
CA VAL A 61 -1.11 0.20 -9.02
C VAL A 61 0.38 0.55 -9.09
N SER A 62 0.78 1.53 -8.30
CA SER A 62 2.17 1.97 -8.19
C SER A 62 2.61 2.04 -6.72
N SER A 63 3.91 2.01 -6.50
CA SER A 63 4.52 2.19 -5.18
C SER A 63 5.86 2.86 -5.34
N ALA A 64 6.10 3.88 -4.53
CA ALA A 64 7.38 4.59 -4.51
C ALA A 64 8.46 3.82 -3.75
N ASN A 65 8.07 2.90 -2.88
CA ASN A 65 9.00 2.26 -1.93
C ASN A 65 8.69 0.76 -1.79
N GLU A 66 9.72 -0.05 -1.95
CA GLU A 66 9.64 -1.51 -1.80
C GLU A 66 9.53 -1.97 -0.35
N LEU A 67 9.93 -1.13 0.60
CA LEU A 67 9.90 -1.43 2.05
C LEU A 67 8.54 -1.14 2.68
N SER A 68 7.67 -0.38 1.99
CA SER A 68 6.34 0.00 2.45
C SER A 68 5.25 -0.96 1.97
N SER A 69 4.21 -1.10 2.77
CA SER A 69 2.93 -1.73 2.38
C SER A 69 2.00 -0.77 1.63
N GLN A 70 2.32 0.52 1.59
CA GLN A 70 1.52 1.54 0.90
C GLN A 70 1.55 1.32 -0.61
N TYR A 71 0.44 1.65 -1.26
CA TYR A 71 0.31 1.63 -2.71
C TYR A 71 -0.65 2.73 -3.17
N SER A 72 -0.37 3.29 -4.34
CA SER A 72 -1.19 4.27 -5.04
C SER A 72 -1.95 3.60 -6.16
N VAL A 73 -3.18 4.04 -6.43
CA VAL A 73 -4.03 3.46 -7.48
C VAL A 73 -4.54 4.55 -8.39
N ARG A 74 -4.16 4.49 -9.68
CA ARG A 74 -4.60 5.43 -10.73
C ARG A 74 -4.47 6.87 -10.28
N GLY A 75 -3.29 7.25 -9.82
CA GLY A 75 -2.97 8.60 -9.40
C GLY A 75 -3.52 9.02 -8.02
N GLY A 76 -4.25 8.16 -7.32
CA GLY A 76 -4.69 8.44 -5.96
C GLY A 76 -3.60 8.14 -4.94
N ASN A 77 -3.66 8.82 -3.79
CA ASN A 77 -2.73 8.60 -2.69
C ASN A 77 -3.04 7.28 -1.94
N PHE A 78 -2.11 6.82 -1.10
CA PHE A 78 -2.28 5.55 -0.35
C PHE A 78 -3.49 5.55 0.60
N ASP A 79 -3.86 6.69 1.17
CA ASP A 79 -5.01 6.86 2.06
C ASP A 79 -6.36 6.87 1.34
N GLU A 80 -6.36 6.98 0.02
CA GLU A 80 -7.56 6.88 -0.82
C GLU A 80 -8.03 5.43 -1.09
N ASN A 81 -7.34 4.43 -0.53
CA ASN A 81 -7.62 3.02 -0.72
C ASN A 81 -8.43 2.43 0.44
N LEU A 82 -9.41 1.62 0.13
CA LEU A 82 -10.31 0.99 1.07
C LEU A 82 -9.99 -0.49 1.24
N VAL A 83 -9.89 -0.95 2.48
CA VAL A 83 -9.59 -2.35 2.80
C VAL A 83 -10.71 -2.96 3.64
N TYR A 84 -11.27 -4.07 3.19
CA TYR A 84 -12.22 -4.89 3.93
C TYR A 84 -11.67 -6.27 4.21
N VAL A 85 -11.91 -6.77 5.42
CA VAL A 85 -11.65 -8.17 5.81
C VAL A 85 -12.96 -8.78 6.31
N ASN A 86 -13.45 -9.83 5.64
CA ASN A 86 -14.76 -10.44 5.90
C ASN A 86 -15.93 -9.43 5.91
N GLY A 87 -15.79 -8.35 5.13
CA GLY A 87 -16.74 -7.27 5.06
C GLY A 87 -16.67 -6.27 6.20
N ILE A 88 -15.68 -6.35 7.05
CA ILE A 88 -15.37 -5.39 8.11
C ILE A 88 -14.33 -4.43 7.55
N GLU A 89 -14.61 -3.13 7.59
CA GLU A 89 -13.67 -2.10 7.17
C GLU A 89 -12.51 -2.02 8.16
N VAL A 90 -11.29 -2.03 7.62
CA VAL A 90 -10.07 -1.84 8.41
C VAL A 90 -9.78 -0.35 8.48
N TYR A 91 -9.99 0.22 9.63
CA TYR A 91 -9.66 1.61 9.91
C TYR A 91 -8.19 1.70 10.30
N ARG A 92 -7.46 2.68 9.75
CA ARG A 92 -6.06 2.92 10.06
C ARG A 92 -5.77 4.42 10.08
N PRO A 93 -5.93 5.11 11.23
CA PRO A 93 -5.30 6.40 11.43
C PRO A 93 -3.79 6.18 11.59
N PHE A 94 -2.97 7.03 10.98
CA PHE A 94 -1.52 6.89 11.08
C PHE A 94 -0.90 8.17 11.61
N LEU A 95 -0.04 8.04 12.61
CA LEU A 95 0.96 9.04 12.92
C LEU A 95 2.19 8.92 12.00
N ILE A 96 2.40 7.72 11.43
CA ILE A 96 3.57 7.38 10.61
C ILE A 96 3.84 8.43 9.54
N HIS A 97 5.03 9.04 9.60
CA HIS A 97 5.50 10.02 8.65
C HIS A 97 6.30 9.39 7.50
N SER A 98 6.91 8.23 7.73
CA SER A 98 7.78 7.54 6.79
C SER A 98 7.26 6.13 6.48
N ALA A 99 7.24 5.79 5.21
CA ALA A 99 6.93 4.43 4.74
C ALA A 99 7.88 3.35 5.29
N GLN A 100 9.05 3.71 5.76
CA GLN A 100 10.03 2.77 6.36
C GLN A 100 9.63 2.30 7.75
N GLN A 101 8.81 3.07 8.46
CA GLN A 101 8.32 2.78 9.81
C GLN A 101 7.12 1.84 9.80
N GLU A 102 6.51 1.61 8.65
CA GLU A 102 5.41 0.65 8.51
C GLU A 102 5.91 -0.78 8.66
N GLY A 103 5.24 -1.52 9.53
CA GLY A 103 5.54 -2.90 9.79
C GLY A 103 4.79 -3.89 8.91
N LEU A 104 3.97 -4.70 9.58
CA LEU A 104 3.09 -5.67 8.95
C LEU A 104 1.79 -5.02 8.51
N SER A 105 1.32 -5.34 7.31
CA SER A 105 -0.05 -4.98 6.92
C SER A 105 -1.07 -5.72 7.80
N PHE A 106 -2.27 -5.14 7.95
CA PHE A 106 -3.34 -5.77 8.76
C PHE A 106 -3.66 -7.19 8.29
N VAL A 107 -3.58 -7.45 6.99
CA VAL A 107 -4.01 -8.72 6.40
C VAL A 107 -2.97 -9.82 6.63
N ASN A 108 -3.35 -10.83 7.39
CA ASN A 108 -2.56 -12.05 7.48
C ASN A 108 -2.84 -12.97 6.29
N THR A 109 -1.89 -13.09 5.37
CA THR A 109 -2.01 -13.83 4.11
C THR A 109 -2.28 -15.31 4.27
N ASP A 110 -1.81 -15.92 5.36
CA ASP A 110 -2.08 -17.33 5.65
C ASP A 110 -3.54 -17.61 6.00
N MET A 111 -4.27 -16.59 6.45
CA MET A 111 -5.71 -16.66 6.73
C MET A 111 -6.59 -16.46 5.49
N VAL A 112 -6.04 -15.94 4.38
CA VAL A 112 -6.80 -15.48 3.22
C VAL A 112 -7.26 -16.63 2.33
N SER A 113 -8.53 -16.60 1.92
CA SER A 113 -9.11 -17.52 0.93
C SER A 113 -9.38 -16.87 -0.43
N ASN A 114 -9.69 -15.56 -0.44
CA ASN A 114 -10.02 -14.82 -1.65
C ASN A 114 -9.65 -13.35 -1.50
N ILE A 115 -9.14 -12.78 -2.57
CA ILE A 115 -8.78 -11.38 -2.67
C ILE A 115 -9.49 -10.80 -3.88
N LEU A 116 -10.29 -9.77 -3.66
CA LEU A 116 -11.01 -9.03 -4.70
C LEU A 116 -10.47 -7.59 -4.70
N PHE A 117 -10.05 -7.12 -5.86
CA PHE A 117 -9.50 -5.78 -6.01
C PHE A 117 -10.19 -5.03 -7.15
N SER A 118 -10.56 -3.77 -6.90
CA SER A 118 -11.11 -2.85 -7.89
C SER A 118 -10.33 -1.54 -7.88
N ALA A 119 -9.80 -1.12 -9.02
CA ALA A 119 -9.01 0.10 -9.21
C ALA A 119 -9.87 1.34 -9.55
N GLY A 120 -11.16 1.32 -9.28
CA GLY A 120 -12.12 2.39 -9.56
C GLY A 120 -13.42 1.86 -10.11
N GLY A 121 -14.45 2.70 -10.21
CA GLY A 121 -15.77 2.29 -10.67
C GLY A 121 -16.48 1.29 -9.74
N PHE A 122 -16.11 1.22 -8.46
CA PHE A 122 -16.62 0.23 -7.51
C PHE A 122 -18.03 0.54 -7.01
N GLU A 123 -18.73 -0.52 -6.58
CA GLU A 123 -20.13 -0.52 -6.18
C GLU A 123 -20.44 0.40 -4.97
N ALA A 124 -21.70 0.85 -4.82
CA ALA A 124 -22.15 1.77 -3.76
C ALA A 124 -22.05 1.20 -2.34
N LYS A 125 -22.02 -0.13 -2.19
CA LYS A 125 -21.80 -0.79 -0.88
C LYS A 125 -20.43 -0.48 -0.26
N TYR A 126 -19.44 -0.10 -1.08
CA TYR A 126 -18.12 0.34 -0.62
C TYR A 126 -18.11 1.86 -0.48
N GLY A 127 -17.59 2.38 0.63
CA GLY A 127 -17.77 3.78 0.96
C GLY A 127 -16.50 4.60 1.08
N ASP A 128 -16.66 5.88 1.03
CA ASP A 128 -15.88 6.94 1.66
C ASP A 128 -14.37 6.95 1.33
N LYS A 129 -13.99 6.44 0.13
CA LYS A 129 -12.64 6.49 -0.46
C LYS A 129 -12.73 6.70 -1.96
N MET A 130 -11.68 7.29 -2.56
CA MET A 130 -11.69 7.78 -3.94
C MET A 130 -10.95 6.91 -4.95
N SER A 131 -10.07 6.00 -4.53
CA SER A 131 -9.18 5.34 -5.48
C SER A 131 -9.48 3.87 -5.71
N SER A 132 -9.42 3.04 -4.68
CA SER A 132 -9.59 1.60 -4.85
C SER A 132 -10.26 0.90 -3.68
N VAL A 133 -10.65 -0.36 -3.93
CA VAL A 133 -11.19 -1.26 -2.91
C VAL A 133 -10.46 -2.59 -2.96
N LEU A 134 -10.02 -3.04 -1.78
CA LEU A 134 -9.48 -4.35 -1.51
C LEU A 134 -10.43 -5.11 -0.57
N ASP A 135 -11.18 -6.09 -1.08
CA ASP A 135 -12.13 -6.90 -0.29
C ASP A 135 -11.58 -8.32 -0.11
N ILE A 136 -11.25 -8.67 1.12
CA ILE A 136 -10.59 -9.90 1.50
C ILE A 136 -11.54 -10.81 2.26
N LYS A 137 -11.54 -12.09 1.91
CA LYS A 137 -12.25 -13.12 2.64
C LYS A 137 -11.27 -14.10 3.27
N TYR A 138 -11.45 -14.39 4.55
CA TYR A 138 -10.67 -15.39 5.25
C TYR A 138 -11.16 -16.81 5.00
N LYS A 139 -10.31 -17.78 5.24
CA LYS A 139 -10.59 -19.20 5.05
C LYS A 139 -11.74 -19.67 5.95
N LYS A 140 -12.48 -20.64 5.45
CA LYS A 140 -13.42 -21.46 6.25
C LYS A 140 -12.82 -22.86 6.37
N PRO A 141 -12.19 -23.20 7.49
CA PRO A 141 -11.49 -24.48 7.66
C PRO A 141 -12.41 -25.68 7.47
N ARG A 142 -11.89 -26.69 6.77
CA ARG A 142 -12.56 -28.01 6.62
C ARG A 142 -11.75 -29.14 7.27
N LYS A 143 -10.48 -28.88 7.58
CA LYS A 143 -9.54 -29.80 8.24
C LYS A 143 -8.59 -29.00 9.14
N HIS A 144 -7.98 -29.68 10.07
CA HIS A 144 -6.87 -29.13 10.81
C HIS A 144 -5.64 -28.99 9.89
N LEU A 145 -4.94 -27.87 10.03
CA LEU A 145 -3.69 -27.61 9.34
C LEU A 145 -2.92 -26.56 10.15
N THR A 146 -1.64 -26.83 10.36
CA THR A 146 -0.70 -25.86 10.91
C THR A 146 0.38 -25.59 9.89
N SER A 147 0.74 -24.33 9.67
CA SER A 147 1.87 -23.95 8.82
C SER A 147 2.86 -23.08 9.58
N ILE A 148 4.12 -23.32 9.32
CA ILE A 148 5.25 -22.53 9.81
C ILE A 148 5.99 -22.02 8.60
N ASN A 149 6.17 -20.71 8.53
CA ASN A 149 6.93 -20.01 7.50
C ASN A 149 8.10 -19.29 8.16
N MET A 150 9.32 -19.53 7.71
CA MET A 150 10.54 -18.90 8.23
C MET A 150 11.34 -18.35 7.06
N HIS A 151 11.86 -17.15 7.21
CA HIS A 151 12.73 -16.51 6.23
C HIS A 151 13.63 -15.47 6.93
N PHE A 152 14.66 -14.98 6.25
CA PHE A 152 15.61 -14.01 6.85
C PHE A 152 14.94 -12.70 7.32
N LEU A 153 13.78 -12.37 6.76
CA LEU A 153 13.02 -11.19 7.15
C LEU A 153 12.04 -11.45 8.32
N GLY A 154 12.02 -12.68 8.90
CA GLY A 154 11.12 -13.04 9.98
C GLY A 154 10.47 -14.40 9.83
N GLY A 155 9.25 -14.53 10.35
CA GLY A 155 8.51 -15.78 10.26
C GLY A 155 7.05 -15.64 10.63
N ALA A 156 6.28 -16.70 10.37
CA ALA A 156 4.87 -16.79 10.70
C ALA A 156 4.48 -18.20 11.14
N ILE A 157 3.57 -18.26 12.10
CA ILE A 157 2.91 -19.51 12.53
C ILE A 157 1.42 -19.32 12.31
N PHE A 158 0.81 -20.26 11.63
CA PHE A 158 -0.62 -20.25 11.37
C PHE A 158 -1.23 -21.61 11.68
N SER A 159 -2.37 -21.63 12.36
CA SER A 159 -3.14 -22.82 12.65
C SER A 159 -4.62 -22.60 12.33
N GLN A 160 -5.23 -23.60 11.73
CA GLN A 160 -6.66 -23.62 11.45
C GLN A 160 -7.28 -24.96 11.82
N GLY A 161 -8.56 -24.94 12.16
CA GLY A 161 -9.25 -26.18 12.46
C GLY A 161 -10.77 -26.05 12.51
N ILE A 162 -11.39 -27.23 12.62
CA ILE A 162 -12.85 -27.38 12.76
C ILE A 162 -13.13 -28.45 13.81
N ASN A 163 -14.10 -28.21 14.66
CA ASN A 163 -14.49 -29.20 15.68
C ASN A 163 -15.23 -30.41 15.05
N LYS A 164 -15.37 -31.49 15.83
CA LYS A 164 -16.05 -32.73 15.38
C LYS A 164 -17.50 -32.51 14.93
N LYS A 165 -18.22 -31.58 15.59
CA LYS A 165 -19.63 -31.24 15.26
C LYS A 165 -19.73 -30.30 14.05
N LYS A 166 -18.60 -29.84 13.47
CA LYS A 166 -18.51 -28.94 12.30
C LYS A 166 -19.27 -27.61 12.48
N ASN A 167 -19.50 -27.19 13.72
CA ASN A 167 -20.16 -25.93 14.06
C ASN A 167 -19.21 -24.84 14.57
N PHE A 168 -17.97 -25.18 14.91
CA PHE A 168 -16.95 -24.22 15.32
C PHE A 168 -15.70 -24.36 14.47
N THR A 169 -15.23 -23.24 13.92
CA THR A 169 -13.96 -23.15 13.19
C THR A 169 -13.08 -22.06 13.77
N TYR A 170 -11.77 -22.26 13.67
CA TYR A 170 -10.80 -21.27 14.12
C TYR A 170 -9.68 -21.08 13.09
N LEU A 171 -9.20 -19.85 13.01
CA LEU A 171 -7.96 -19.44 12.39
C LEU A 171 -7.17 -18.66 13.42
N ILE A 172 -5.92 -19.01 13.64
CA ILE A 172 -5.00 -18.30 14.54
C ILE A 172 -3.69 -18.13 13.81
N GLY A 173 -3.20 -16.92 13.69
CA GLY A 173 -1.94 -16.60 13.06
C GLY A 173 -1.13 -15.62 13.89
N SER A 174 0.17 -15.84 13.97
CA SER A 174 1.14 -14.91 14.52
C SER A 174 2.24 -14.68 13.50
N ARG A 175 2.66 -13.42 13.35
CA ARG A 175 3.72 -13.03 12.42
C ARG A 175 4.74 -12.18 13.17
N TYR A 176 5.99 -12.46 12.89
CA TYR A 176 7.13 -11.64 13.25
C TYR A 176 7.87 -11.21 12.00
N LYS A 177 8.19 -9.92 11.89
CA LYS A 177 8.98 -9.36 10.79
C LYS A 177 10.07 -8.48 11.35
N THR A 178 11.22 -8.49 10.72
CA THR A 178 12.30 -7.52 10.93
C THR A 178 12.89 -7.11 9.60
N ASN A 179 13.05 -5.82 9.39
CA ASN A 179 13.72 -5.29 8.21
C ASN A 179 15.23 -5.03 8.44
N LYS A 180 15.76 -5.45 9.59
CA LYS A 180 17.17 -5.22 9.95
C LYS A 180 18.13 -5.70 8.87
N TYR A 181 17.89 -6.90 8.32
CA TYR A 181 18.70 -7.46 7.24
C TYR A 181 18.63 -6.61 5.95
N LEU A 182 17.43 -6.11 5.60
CA LEU A 182 17.23 -5.25 4.44
C LEU A 182 17.92 -3.89 4.61
N PHE A 183 17.74 -3.26 5.75
CA PHE A 183 18.29 -1.93 6.03
C PHE A 183 19.83 -1.92 6.11
N ASN A 184 20.44 -3.00 6.59
CA ASN A 184 21.91 -3.11 6.60
C ASN A 184 22.54 -3.15 5.20
N ALA A 185 21.75 -3.42 4.17
CA ALA A 185 22.17 -3.40 2.78
C ALA A 185 21.76 -2.12 2.03
N MET A 186 21.17 -1.15 2.72
CA MET A 186 20.97 0.19 2.17
C MET A 186 22.29 0.96 2.19
N ASP A 187 22.44 1.86 1.24
CA ASP A 187 23.59 2.77 1.18
C ASP A 187 23.62 3.75 2.36
N VAL A 188 22.45 4.09 2.89
CA VAL A 188 22.30 4.91 4.12
C VAL A 188 22.75 4.10 5.32
N LYS A 189 23.92 4.41 5.84
CA LYS A 189 24.49 3.75 7.02
C LYS A 189 23.74 4.22 8.28
N ALA A 190 22.99 3.30 8.90
CA ALA A 190 22.39 3.48 10.21
C ALA A 190 22.23 2.12 10.89
N ASP A 191 22.18 2.11 12.22
CA ASP A 191 21.78 0.92 12.96
C ASP A 191 20.26 0.88 13.06
N TYR A 192 19.63 0.12 12.16
CA TYR A 192 18.21 -0.11 12.16
C TYR A 192 17.86 -1.37 12.96
N ASN A 193 16.89 -1.26 13.84
CA ASN A 193 16.39 -2.39 14.63
C ASN A 193 14.85 -2.43 14.66
N PRO A 194 14.18 -2.50 13.50
CA PRO A 194 12.74 -2.59 13.45
C PRO A 194 12.27 -3.98 13.86
N ARG A 195 11.19 -4.03 14.65
CA ARG A 195 10.55 -5.27 15.12
C ARG A 195 9.05 -5.11 14.97
N PHE A 196 8.43 -6.05 14.28
CA PHE A 196 7.00 -6.06 14.03
C PHE A 196 6.44 -7.42 14.43
N LEU A 197 5.46 -7.40 15.32
CA LEU A 197 4.78 -8.58 15.83
C LEU A 197 3.28 -8.39 15.73
N ASP A 198 2.56 -9.38 15.24
CA ASP A 198 1.11 -9.42 15.36
C ASP A 198 0.58 -10.81 15.71
N ILE A 199 -0.59 -10.80 16.32
CA ILE A 199 -1.40 -11.99 16.59
C ILE A 199 -2.80 -11.68 16.10
N GLN A 200 -3.30 -12.51 15.20
CA GLN A 200 -4.62 -12.37 14.62
C GLN A 200 -5.42 -13.66 14.77
N THR A 201 -6.69 -13.54 15.17
CA THR A 201 -7.59 -14.68 15.30
C THR A 201 -8.90 -14.45 14.58
N TYR A 202 -9.48 -15.51 14.05
CA TYR A 202 -10.84 -15.50 13.55
C TYR A 202 -11.55 -16.77 14.00
N PHE A 203 -12.49 -16.62 14.91
CA PHE A 203 -13.36 -17.68 15.38
C PHE A 203 -14.71 -17.57 14.69
N ASN A 204 -15.29 -18.69 14.32
CA ASN A 204 -16.60 -18.73 13.71
C ASN A 204 -17.42 -19.86 14.32
N TYR A 205 -18.60 -19.53 14.83
CA TYR A 205 -19.51 -20.46 15.49
C TYR A 205 -20.87 -20.42 14.81
N LYS A 206 -21.27 -21.59 14.28
CA LYS A 206 -22.57 -21.82 13.68
C LYS A 206 -23.54 -22.26 14.76
N ILE A 207 -24.41 -21.34 15.21
CA ILE A 207 -25.42 -21.61 16.23
C ILE A 207 -26.45 -22.61 15.68
N ASN A 208 -26.95 -22.33 14.46
CA ASN A 208 -27.87 -23.19 13.74
C ASN A 208 -27.68 -22.98 12.21
N GLN A 209 -28.58 -23.49 11.38
CA GLN A 209 -28.48 -23.35 9.93
C GLN A 209 -28.67 -21.91 9.43
N LYS A 210 -29.32 -21.07 10.23
CA LYS A 210 -29.64 -19.67 9.88
C LYS A 210 -28.65 -18.66 10.47
N ILE A 211 -28.08 -18.92 11.67
CA ILE A 211 -27.30 -17.95 12.44
C ILE A 211 -25.88 -18.44 12.58
N ASN A 212 -24.95 -17.57 12.19
CA ASN A 212 -23.52 -17.76 12.29
C ASN A 212 -22.88 -16.54 12.94
N ILE A 213 -22.04 -16.73 13.97
CA ILE A 213 -21.33 -15.65 14.65
C ILE A 213 -19.84 -15.80 14.40
N GLY A 214 -19.21 -14.69 14.03
CA GLY A 214 -17.78 -14.57 13.81
C GLY A 214 -17.14 -13.57 14.77
N LEU A 215 -15.96 -13.88 15.31
CA LEU A 215 -15.13 -12.98 16.10
C LEU A 215 -13.76 -12.86 15.45
N LEU A 216 -13.43 -11.68 14.98
CA LEU A 216 -12.12 -11.31 14.41
C LEU A 216 -11.38 -10.44 15.43
N THR A 217 -10.14 -10.80 15.77
CA THR A 217 -9.28 -9.97 16.61
C THR A 217 -7.91 -9.79 15.98
N ASN A 218 -7.28 -8.66 16.26
CA ASN A 218 -5.88 -8.41 15.93
C ASN A 218 -5.23 -7.58 17.06
N ILE A 219 -4.05 -8.02 17.49
CA ILE A 219 -3.16 -7.28 18.38
C ILE A 219 -1.84 -7.18 17.67
N SER A 220 -1.33 -5.97 17.50
CA SER A 220 -0.03 -5.75 16.86
C SER A 220 0.81 -4.74 17.62
N GLN A 221 2.13 -4.98 17.62
CA GLN A 221 3.13 -4.07 18.15
C GLN A 221 4.23 -3.90 17.10
N ASN A 222 4.51 -2.66 16.75
CA ASN A 222 5.58 -2.28 15.84
C ASN A 222 6.52 -1.34 16.60
N ILE A 223 7.79 -1.67 16.61
CA ILE A 223 8.85 -0.83 17.18
C ILE A 223 9.83 -0.56 16.06
N TYR A 224 10.04 0.71 15.76
CA TYR A 224 11.07 1.17 14.84
C TYR A 224 12.15 1.88 15.63
N GLN A 225 13.39 1.45 15.48
CA GLN A 225 14.53 2.08 16.10
C GLN A 225 15.60 2.34 15.04
N MET A 226 16.13 3.56 15.02
CA MET A 226 17.18 3.96 14.11
C MET A 226 18.20 4.81 14.85
N THR A 227 19.49 4.47 14.69
CA THR A 227 20.62 5.28 15.13
C THR A 227 21.44 5.60 13.88
N PRO A 228 21.45 6.85 13.41
CA PRO A 228 22.18 7.21 12.20
C PRO A 228 23.68 7.07 12.41
N LYS A 229 24.40 6.69 11.36
CA LYS A 229 25.87 6.60 11.33
C LYS A 229 26.44 7.66 10.40
N ASN A 230 27.66 8.05 10.69
CA ASN A 230 28.43 8.94 9.85
C ASN A 230 28.50 8.43 8.42
N ARG A 231 28.37 9.32 7.47
CA ARG A 231 28.24 8.99 6.06
C ARG A 231 29.07 9.92 5.21
N GLN A 232 29.69 9.36 4.19
CA GLN A 232 30.33 10.06 3.08
C GLN A 232 29.60 9.68 1.80
N THR A 233 29.25 10.66 0.98
CA THR A 233 28.57 10.43 -0.30
C THR A 233 29.13 11.35 -1.35
N GLU A 234 29.56 10.78 -2.48
CA GLU A 234 29.95 11.52 -3.66
C GLU A 234 28.77 11.57 -4.64
N PHE A 235 28.53 12.73 -5.24
CA PHE A 235 27.41 12.99 -6.13
C PHE A 235 27.72 14.16 -7.07
N GLY A 236 26.80 14.41 -8.02
CA GLY A 236 26.93 15.51 -8.98
C GLY A 236 27.19 15.01 -10.40
N THR A 237 27.92 15.82 -11.17
CA THR A 237 28.23 15.53 -12.58
C THR A 237 29.74 15.58 -12.81
N VAL A 238 30.19 15.20 -14.01
CA VAL A 238 31.62 15.31 -14.39
C VAL A 238 32.13 16.73 -14.29
N ASN A 239 31.27 17.73 -14.51
CA ASN A 239 31.65 19.15 -14.44
C ASN A 239 31.57 19.74 -13.01
N GLU A 240 30.81 19.13 -12.13
CA GLU A 240 30.63 19.55 -10.73
C GLU A 240 30.51 18.30 -9.87
N ALA A 241 31.66 17.72 -9.51
CA ALA A 241 31.74 16.59 -8.60
C ALA A 241 31.81 17.09 -7.16
N LEU A 242 30.92 16.60 -6.32
CA LEU A 242 30.75 17.02 -4.94
C LEU A 242 30.90 15.83 -4.00
N ARG A 243 31.36 16.10 -2.77
CA ARG A 243 31.42 15.16 -1.66
C ARG A 243 30.74 15.74 -0.45
N LEU A 244 29.83 14.98 0.12
CA LEU A 244 29.15 15.31 1.38
C LEU A 244 29.60 14.35 2.47
N ASP A 245 30.19 14.91 3.52
CA ASP A 245 30.51 14.20 4.76
C ASP A 245 29.50 14.64 5.83
N ILE A 246 28.74 13.69 6.42
CA ILE A 246 27.80 13.99 7.51
C ILE A 246 28.18 13.17 8.74
N TYR A 247 28.25 13.85 9.88
CA TYR A 247 28.44 13.27 11.20
C TYR A 247 27.12 13.35 11.97
N PHE A 248 26.63 12.19 12.40
CA PHE A 248 25.36 12.09 13.09
C PHE A 248 25.51 11.77 14.56
N GLN A 249 24.60 12.33 15.37
CA GLN A 249 24.38 11.98 16.77
C GLN A 249 22.89 11.83 17.03
N GLY A 250 22.55 11.06 18.06
CA GLY A 250 21.18 10.87 18.48
C GLY A 250 20.55 9.58 17.99
N LYS A 251 19.24 9.48 18.15
CA LYS A 251 18.45 8.28 17.79
C LYS A 251 16.98 8.60 17.56
N GLU A 252 16.29 7.71 16.88
CA GLU A 252 14.85 7.66 16.70
C GLU A 252 14.28 6.35 17.27
N ILE A 253 13.20 6.45 18.04
CA ILE A 253 12.45 5.30 18.57
C ILE A 253 10.98 5.60 18.42
N ASP A 254 10.31 4.82 17.57
CA ASP A 254 8.89 4.92 17.34
C ASP A 254 8.19 3.63 17.73
N THR A 255 7.05 3.77 18.36
CA THR A 255 6.26 2.64 18.86
C THR A 255 4.82 2.77 18.41
N TYR A 256 4.29 1.69 17.85
CA TYR A 256 2.91 1.63 17.36
C TYR A 256 2.23 0.37 17.91
N GLU A 257 1.21 0.54 18.74
CA GLU A 257 0.43 -0.56 19.31
C GLU A 257 -1.00 -0.47 18.80
N THR A 258 -1.52 -1.55 18.26
CA THR A 258 -2.87 -1.59 17.69
C THR A 258 -3.66 -2.75 18.26
N TYR A 259 -4.87 -2.45 18.69
CA TYR A 259 -5.86 -3.40 19.19
C TYR A 259 -7.12 -3.31 18.32
N PHE A 260 -7.56 -4.43 17.79
CA PHE A 260 -8.76 -4.52 16.97
C PHE A 260 -9.60 -5.71 17.39
N GLY A 261 -10.91 -5.50 17.47
CA GLY A 261 -11.88 -6.56 17.71
C GLY A 261 -13.15 -6.30 16.92
N ALA A 262 -13.73 -7.35 16.33
CA ALA A 262 -14.98 -7.25 15.59
C ALA A 262 -15.83 -8.50 15.79
N LEU A 263 -17.06 -8.31 16.28
CA LEU A 263 -18.08 -9.33 16.38
C LEU A 263 -19.06 -9.18 15.22
N ASN A 264 -19.20 -10.24 14.44
CA ASN A 264 -20.09 -10.29 13.29
C ASN A 264 -21.15 -11.36 13.49
N SER A 265 -22.42 -11.04 13.18
CA SER A 265 -23.53 -11.99 13.14
C SER A 265 -24.12 -12.03 11.74
N ASN A 266 -24.06 -13.18 11.11
CA ASN A 266 -24.68 -13.43 9.81
C ASN A 266 -25.96 -14.24 9.99
N ILE A 267 -27.08 -13.72 9.50
CA ILE A 267 -28.44 -14.29 9.68
C ILE A 267 -29.05 -14.53 8.31
N ASN A 268 -29.22 -15.80 7.94
CA ASN A 268 -29.93 -16.21 6.74
C ASN A 268 -31.44 -16.27 7.05
N ILE A 269 -32.19 -15.24 6.67
CA ILE A 269 -33.64 -15.17 6.85
C ILE A 269 -34.29 -16.29 6.04
N ASN A 270 -33.90 -16.41 4.79
CA ASN A 270 -34.31 -17.46 3.85
C ASN A 270 -33.16 -17.75 2.86
N LYS A 271 -33.43 -18.58 1.83
CA LYS A 271 -32.41 -18.90 0.80
C LYS A 271 -31.96 -17.71 -0.06
N GLN A 272 -32.74 -16.64 -0.08
CA GLN A 272 -32.51 -15.45 -0.92
C GLN A 272 -31.99 -14.26 -0.12
N THR A 273 -32.32 -14.16 1.18
CA THR A 273 -32.06 -12.97 1.99
C THR A 273 -31.11 -13.27 3.13
N ASN A 274 -30.03 -12.53 3.18
CA ASN A 274 -29.00 -12.59 4.20
C ASN A 274 -28.82 -11.22 4.86
N LEU A 275 -28.68 -11.20 6.19
CA LEU A 275 -28.40 -10.00 6.98
C LEU A 275 -27.10 -10.19 7.75
N ASP A 276 -26.25 -9.18 7.71
CA ASP A 276 -25.01 -9.10 8.48
C ASP A 276 -25.09 -7.92 9.46
N PHE A 277 -24.78 -8.18 10.72
CA PHE A 277 -24.60 -7.17 11.74
C PHE A 277 -23.18 -7.27 12.29
N THR A 278 -22.49 -6.15 12.37
CA THR A 278 -21.10 -6.11 12.85
C THR A 278 -20.91 -4.98 13.83
N ILE A 279 -20.33 -5.29 14.99
CA ILE A 279 -19.80 -4.30 15.93
C ILE A 279 -18.28 -4.47 15.91
N SER A 280 -17.56 -3.37 15.73
CA SER A 280 -16.09 -3.39 15.75
C SER A 280 -15.53 -2.24 16.56
N ALA A 281 -14.39 -2.49 17.20
CA ALA A 281 -13.62 -1.49 17.91
C ALA A 281 -12.16 -1.59 17.45
N PHE A 282 -11.59 -0.42 17.20
CA PHE A 282 -10.19 -0.23 16.85
C PHE A 282 -9.58 0.77 17.82
N GLN A 283 -8.37 0.51 18.29
CA GLN A 283 -7.59 1.45 19.09
C GLN A 283 -6.13 1.36 18.69
N THR A 284 -5.47 2.50 18.53
CA THR A 284 -4.03 2.59 18.36
C THR A 284 -3.42 3.58 19.33
N TYR A 285 -2.24 3.23 19.82
CA TYR A 285 -1.33 4.11 20.56
C TYR A 285 -0.06 4.20 19.74
N GLU A 286 0.33 5.41 19.39
CA GLU A 286 1.50 5.66 18.57
C GLU A 286 2.37 6.72 19.23
N GLU A 287 3.67 6.50 19.27
CA GLU A 287 4.67 7.45 19.75
C GLU A 287 5.80 7.53 18.72
N GLU A 288 6.18 8.74 18.35
CA GLU A 288 7.36 9.03 17.55
C GLU A 288 8.28 9.92 18.35
N ASN A 289 9.48 9.43 18.68
CA ASN A 289 10.42 10.11 19.52
C ASN A 289 11.79 10.11 18.85
N PHE A 290 12.27 11.29 18.46
CA PHE A 290 13.63 11.41 17.95
C PHE A 290 14.32 12.71 18.37
N ASP A 291 15.63 12.60 18.51
CA ASP A 291 16.58 13.69 18.56
C ASP A 291 17.72 13.31 17.62
N ILE A 292 17.83 13.99 16.50
CA ILE A 292 18.86 13.73 15.50
C ILE A 292 19.60 15.01 15.21
N ILE A 293 20.90 14.97 15.44
CA ILE A 293 21.85 16.04 15.12
C ILE A 293 22.64 15.57 13.91
N GLY A 294 22.73 16.41 12.89
CA GLY A 294 23.60 16.21 11.73
C GLY A 294 24.51 17.40 11.53
N GLU A 295 25.79 17.14 11.45
CA GLU A 295 26.82 18.12 11.09
C GLU A 295 27.39 17.71 9.75
N TYR A 296 27.41 18.62 8.75
CA TYR A 296 27.81 18.25 7.42
C TYR A 296 28.84 19.21 6.84
N TRP A 297 29.74 18.66 6.01
CA TRP A 297 30.70 19.37 5.18
C TRP A 297 30.42 19.02 3.72
N LEU A 298 30.33 20.05 2.88
CA LEU A 298 30.13 19.91 1.44
C LEU A 298 31.43 20.39 0.75
N TYR A 299 32.05 19.47 0.01
CA TYR A 299 33.30 19.71 -0.71
C TYR A 299 33.10 19.70 -2.21
N GLN A 300 33.88 20.52 -2.91
CA GLN A 300 34.10 20.38 -4.34
C GLN A 300 35.27 19.44 -4.57
N LEU A 301 35.11 18.46 -5.43
CA LEU A 301 36.21 17.58 -5.84
C LEU A 301 36.90 18.12 -7.09
N ASP A 302 38.21 17.85 -7.21
CA ASP A 302 38.92 18.10 -8.46
C ASP A 302 38.44 17.15 -9.55
N ASN A 303 37.87 17.70 -10.60
CA ASN A 303 37.31 16.98 -11.75
C ASN A 303 38.18 17.09 -13.02
N SER A 304 39.42 17.60 -12.87
CA SER A 304 40.39 17.75 -13.97
C SER A 304 40.90 16.37 -14.41
N LEU A 305 40.40 15.85 -15.51
CA LEU A 305 40.81 14.55 -16.06
C LEU A 305 42.32 14.57 -16.37
N GLY A 306 43.08 13.65 -15.78
CA GLY A 306 44.53 13.54 -15.95
C GLY A 306 45.36 14.33 -14.92
N SER A 307 44.72 15.05 -13.99
CA SER A 307 45.39 15.62 -12.82
C SER A 307 45.81 14.54 -11.81
N ASN A 308 46.92 14.75 -11.13
CA ASN A 308 47.34 13.88 -10.01
C ASN A 308 46.41 14.01 -8.79
N SER A 309 45.63 15.09 -8.75
CA SER A 309 44.63 15.42 -7.69
C SER A 309 43.20 15.05 -8.10
N PHE A 310 43.00 14.33 -9.21
CA PHE A 310 41.66 13.93 -9.64
C PHE A 310 40.90 13.15 -8.57
N GLY A 311 39.76 13.68 -8.13
CA GLY A 311 38.94 13.11 -7.06
C GLY A 311 39.30 13.56 -5.65
N ASP A 312 40.41 14.34 -5.47
CA ASP A 312 40.76 14.96 -4.19
C ASP A 312 39.87 16.18 -3.92
N ILE A 313 39.81 16.61 -2.66
CA ILE A 313 39.11 17.83 -2.25
C ILE A 313 39.83 19.06 -2.83
N ALA A 314 39.13 19.78 -3.72
CA ALA A 314 39.65 21.02 -4.30
C ALA A 314 39.40 22.21 -3.37
N PHE A 315 38.19 22.34 -2.80
CA PHE A 315 37.85 23.38 -1.81
C PHE A 315 36.53 23.06 -1.09
N ASP A 316 36.33 23.76 0.06
CA ASP A 316 35.11 23.65 0.86
C ASP A 316 34.00 24.53 0.26
N ARG A 317 32.82 23.93 0.02
CA ARG A 317 31.64 24.62 -0.47
C ARG A 317 30.73 25.11 0.64
N GLY A 318 30.73 24.46 1.78
CA GLY A 318 29.89 24.82 2.89
C GLY A 318 29.87 23.81 4.02
N VAL A 319 29.52 24.33 5.18
CA VAL A 319 29.35 23.57 6.41
C VAL A 319 27.99 23.92 7.01
N GLY A 320 27.34 22.99 7.62
CA GLY A 320 26.07 23.23 8.31
C GLY A 320 25.79 22.22 9.39
N LYS A 321 24.91 22.62 10.31
CA LYS A 321 24.44 21.78 11.39
C LYS A 321 22.93 21.87 11.47
N TYR A 322 22.28 20.78 11.79
CA TYR A 322 20.85 20.78 12.08
C TYR A 322 20.53 19.87 13.26
N ILE A 323 19.44 20.20 13.93
CA ILE A 323 18.87 19.40 15.01
C ILE A 323 17.40 19.21 14.68
N ASN A 324 16.98 17.97 14.57
CA ASN A 324 15.57 17.60 14.42
C ASN A 324 15.08 16.94 15.72
N HIS A 325 13.99 17.45 16.24
CA HIS A 325 13.38 16.99 17.48
C HIS A 325 11.91 16.65 17.27
N ALA A 326 11.46 15.53 17.82
CA ALA A 326 10.03 15.21 17.90
C ALA A 326 9.67 14.42 19.17
N ARG A 327 8.47 14.71 19.69
CA ARG A 327 7.78 13.99 20.76
C ARG A 327 6.30 13.96 20.42
N ASN A 328 5.92 13.04 19.56
CA ASN A 328 4.56 12.93 19.03
C ASN A 328 3.83 11.75 19.65
N LYS A 329 2.56 11.95 19.98
CA LYS A 329 1.70 10.91 20.55
C LYS A 329 0.34 10.93 19.90
N LEU A 330 -0.12 9.77 19.45
CA LEU A 330 -1.48 9.56 18.95
C LEU A 330 -2.18 8.47 19.77
N ASN A 331 -3.38 8.78 20.21
CA ASN A 331 -4.32 7.78 20.74
C ASN A 331 -5.62 7.92 19.96
N ALA A 332 -5.89 6.99 19.08
CA ALA A 332 -7.11 6.98 18.28
C ALA A 332 -7.96 5.75 18.60
N ARG A 333 -9.23 6.00 18.93
CA ARG A 333 -10.24 4.97 19.16
C ARG A 333 -11.39 5.16 18.20
N VAL A 334 -11.79 4.07 17.52
CA VAL A 334 -12.90 4.06 16.58
C VAL A 334 -13.83 2.89 16.92
N ILE A 335 -15.11 3.18 17.08
CA ILE A 335 -16.15 2.17 17.32
C ILE A 335 -17.14 2.25 16.16
N ASN A 336 -17.46 1.12 15.57
CA ASN A 336 -18.40 1.02 14.46
C ASN A 336 -19.53 0.04 14.79
N PHE A 337 -20.74 0.43 14.39
CA PHE A 337 -21.85 -0.48 14.19
C PHE A 337 -22.24 -0.48 12.71
N ASN A 338 -22.28 -1.64 12.08
CA ASN A 338 -22.54 -1.78 10.66
C ASN A 338 -23.59 -2.86 10.42
N HIS A 339 -24.62 -2.53 9.64
CA HIS A 339 -25.60 -3.47 9.12
C HIS A 339 -25.47 -3.55 7.61
N ARG A 340 -25.56 -4.76 7.07
CA ARG A 340 -25.65 -5.02 5.63
C ARG A 340 -26.69 -6.08 5.37
N GLY A 341 -27.55 -5.82 4.40
CA GLY A 341 -28.54 -6.76 3.91
C GLY A 341 -28.30 -7.05 2.43
N GLU A 342 -28.60 -8.27 2.04
CA GLU A 342 -28.54 -8.71 0.66
C GLU A 342 -29.74 -9.60 0.37
N SER A 343 -30.43 -9.35 -0.75
CA SER A 343 -31.50 -10.20 -1.26
C SER A 343 -31.22 -10.52 -2.72
N ILE A 344 -31.05 -11.82 -3.02
CA ILE A 344 -30.72 -12.32 -4.35
C ILE A 344 -31.88 -13.13 -4.88
N LYS A 345 -32.47 -12.67 -5.98
CA LYS A 345 -33.40 -13.42 -6.82
C LYS A 345 -32.70 -13.81 -8.12
N ILE A 346 -33.33 -14.58 -8.98
CA ILE A 346 -32.68 -15.11 -10.20
C ILE A 346 -31.96 -14.03 -11.00
N ASP A 347 -32.64 -12.92 -11.32
CA ASP A 347 -32.10 -11.86 -12.17
C ASP A 347 -31.93 -10.52 -11.43
N ASN A 348 -32.25 -10.46 -10.14
CA ASN A 348 -32.20 -9.24 -9.35
C ASN A 348 -31.42 -9.45 -8.05
N GLU A 349 -30.51 -8.54 -7.75
CA GLU A 349 -29.77 -8.48 -6.50
C GLU A 349 -30.00 -7.10 -5.88
N VAL A 350 -30.52 -7.04 -4.65
CA VAL A 350 -30.68 -5.81 -3.88
C VAL A 350 -29.76 -5.87 -2.68
N LYS A 351 -28.95 -4.82 -2.49
CA LYS A 351 -28.08 -4.67 -1.33
C LYS A 351 -28.33 -3.34 -0.66
N TRP A 352 -28.40 -3.38 0.66
CA TRP A 352 -28.54 -2.18 1.49
C TRP A 352 -27.67 -2.28 2.74
N GLY A 353 -27.45 -1.17 3.37
CA GLY A 353 -26.77 -1.16 4.65
C GLY A 353 -26.61 0.24 5.21
N PHE A 354 -26.24 0.27 6.47
CA PHE A 354 -25.85 1.50 7.15
C PHE A 354 -24.68 1.26 8.09
N LYS A 355 -23.91 2.30 8.37
CA LYS A 355 -22.76 2.32 9.27
C LYS A 355 -22.86 3.54 10.16
N LEU A 356 -22.69 3.31 11.46
CA LEU A 356 -22.56 4.33 12.49
C LEU A 356 -21.14 4.22 13.04
N GLN A 357 -20.36 5.29 12.98
CA GLN A 357 -18.97 5.31 13.42
C GLN A 357 -18.77 6.46 14.39
N LYS A 358 -18.18 6.16 15.55
CA LYS A 358 -17.70 7.14 16.52
C LYS A 358 -16.17 7.12 16.50
N GLU A 359 -15.58 8.28 16.33
CA GLU A 359 -14.14 8.52 16.38
C GLU A 359 -13.79 9.36 17.59
N ASN A 360 -12.74 8.94 18.31
CA ASN A 360 -12.12 9.74 19.36
C ASN A 360 -10.61 9.72 19.13
N ILE A 361 -10.07 10.88 18.78
CA ILE A 361 -8.66 11.04 18.38
C ILE A 361 -8.03 12.08 19.27
N LYS A 362 -7.00 11.68 20.00
CA LYS A 362 -6.12 12.57 20.75
C LYS A 362 -4.75 12.52 20.06
N ASP A 363 -4.30 13.65 19.57
CA ASP A 363 -3.09 13.79 18.80
C ASP A 363 -2.29 14.95 19.35
N GLU A 364 -1.13 14.65 19.94
CA GLU A 364 -0.21 15.62 20.51
C GLU A 364 1.06 15.62 19.66
N ILE A 365 1.40 16.76 19.10
CA ILE A 365 2.61 16.95 18.32
C ILE A 365 3.49 17.99 18.99
N SER A 366 4.75 17.67 19.14
CA SER A 366 5.80 18.58 19.57
C SER A 366 7.03 18.32 18.72
N GLU A 367 7.14 19.05 17.64
CA GLU A 367 8.25 18.99 16.70
C GLU A 367 8.90 20.36 16.55
N TRP A 368 10.22 20.37 16.42
CA TRP A 368 10.96 21.55 16.02
C TRP A 368 12.26 21.15 15.34
N ASN A 369 12.75 22.04 14.50
CA ASN A 369 14.09 21.93 13.96
C ASN A 369 14.90 23.21 14.17
N LEU A 370 16.21 23.04 14.32
CA LEU A 370 17.18 24.10 14.37
C LEU A 370 18.17 23.87 13.22
N ILE A 371 18.45 24.91 12.45
CA ILE A 371 19.40 24.86 11.34
C ILE A 371 20.45 25.92 11.59
N ASP A 372 21.70 25.49 11.55
CA ASP A 372 22.89 26.38 11.54
C ASP A 372 23.54 26.25 10.16
N SER A 373 23.23 27.17 9.31
CA SER A 373 23.78 27.32 7.95
C SER A 373 23.74 28.80 7.56
N ALA A 374 24.10 29.14 6.32
CA ALA A 374 23.94 30.50 5.81
C ALA A 374 22.53 31.05 6.12
N PHE A 375 22.46 32.17 6.83
CA PHE A 375 21.25 32.85 7.36
C PHE A 375 20.67 32.32 8.69
N PHE A 376 21.16 31.22 9.26
CA PHE A 376 20.76 30.72 10.55
C PHE A 376 21.97 30.56 11.44
N ASN A 377 22.00 31.24 12.59
CA ASN A 377 23.12 31.22 13.49
C ASN A 377 22.82 30.32 14.70
N TYR A 378 23.68 29.35 14.89
CA TYR A 378 23.77 28.58 16.12
C TYR A 378 24.72 29.32 17.09
N PRO A 379 24.44 29.49 18.39
CA PRO A 379 25.37 30.05 19.33
C PRO A 379 26.65 29.22 19.39
N HIS A 380 27.76 29.81 19.01
CA HIS A 380 29.05 29.15 19.12
C HIS A 380 29.66 29.40 20.51
N PRO A 381 30.44 28.47 21.08
CA PRO A 381 31.24 28.75 22.25
C PRO A 381 32.22 29.87 21.95
N ASN A 382 32.66 30.59 23.00
CA ASN A 382 33.56 31.73 22.88
C ASN A 382 35.00 31.24 22.63
N ASP A 383 35.28 30.72 21.47
CA ASP A 383 36.53 30.10 21.06
C ASP A 383 37.40 30.98 20.17
N ASN A 384 37.01 32.23 19.97
CA ASN A 384 37.63 33.20 19.07
C ASN A 384 37.74 32.75 17.60
N ILE A 385 37.03 31.69 17.22
CA ILE A 385 36.96 31.21 15.84
C ILE A 385 35.58 31.60 15.27
N GLY A 386 35.57 32.53 14.32
CA GLY A 386 34.34 32.79 13.50
C GLY A 386 33.38 33.85 14.02
N GLY A 387 33.68 34.65 15.02
CA GLY A 387 32.84 35.78 15.39
C GLY A 387 32.67 36.00 16.89
N ILE A 388 32.14 37.16 17.25
CA ILE A 388 31.85 37.50 18.65
C ILE A 388 30.61 36.71 19.07
N SER A 389 30.76 35.74 19.98
CA SER A 389 29.63 35.08 20.60
C SER A 389 28.87 36.06 21.48
N ASN A 390 27.63 36.34 21.15
CA ASN A 390 26.75 37.11 22.01
C ASN A 390 26.02 36.13 22.96
N PRO A 391 26.37 36.10 24.26
CA PRO A 391 25.72 35.19 25.21
C PRO A 391 24.22 35.46 25.40
N ASN A 392 23.71 36.59 24.92
CA ASN A 392 22.31 36.97 24.94
C ASN A 392 21.62 36.73 23.60
N GLN A 393 22.27 36.08 22.63
CA GLN A 393 21.65 35.77 21.35
C GLN A 393 20.55 34.74 21.56
N GLN A 394 19.35 35.08 21.10
CA GLN A 394 18.23 34.13 21.13
C GLN A 394 18.44 33.04 20.07
N ILE A 395 18.23 31.80 20.46
CA ILE A 395 18.17 30.68 19.53
C ILE A 395 16.84 30.77 18.81
N ILE A 396 16.88 30.90 17.50
CA ILE A 396 15.68 30.92 16.65
C ILE A 396 15.53 29.53 16.03
N LEU A 397 14.42 28.85 16.36
CA LEU A 397 14.07 27.60 15.72
C LEU A 397 13.55 27.90 14.32
N ASN A 398 13.93 27.06 13.34
CA ASN A 398 13.53 27.26 11.96
C ASN A 398 12.05 26.89 11.74
N GLU A 399 11.62 25.78 12.32
CA GLU A 399 10.22 25.33 12.29
C GLU A 399 9.83 24.83 13.67
N VAL A 400 8.61 25.18 14.10
CA VAL A 400 8.03 24.70 15.35
C VAL A 400 6.59 24.31 15.11
N LEU A 401 6.27 23.05 15.36
CA LEU A 401 4.90 22.55 15.38
C LEU A 401 4.61 22.00 16.78
N LYS A 402 3.81 22.76 17.55
CA LYS A 402 3.38 22.32 18.87
C LYS A 402 1.85 22.44 18.95
N THR A 403 1.18 21.29 18.98
CA THR A 403 -0.28 21.25 18.95
C THR A 403 -0.81 20.05 19.71
N SER A 404 -2.02 20.21 20.26
CA SER A 404 -2.79 19.14 20.86
C SER A 404 -4.20 19.16 20.32
N LEU A 405 -4.59 18.05 19.68
CA LEU A 405 -5.91 17.82 19.13
C LEU A 405 -6.67 16.82 19.99
N ASN A 406 -7.89 17.14 20.37
CA ASN A 406 -8.83 16.21 20.99
C ASN A 406 -10.16 16.28 20.20
N LEU A 407 -10.29 15.34 19.25
CA LEU A 407 -11.41 15.28 18.33
C LEU A 407 -12.35 14.13 18.71
N THR A 408 -13.63 14.45 18.92
CA THR A 408 -14.71 13.46 18.96
C THR A 408 -15.69 13.76 17.84
N SER A 409 -15.88 12.81 16.94
CA SER A 409 -16.79 13.00 15.80
C SER A 409 -17.54 11.71 15.46
N TYR A 410 -18.62 11.87 14.68
CA TYR A 410 -19.44 10.77 14.19
C TYR A 410 -19.47 10.82 12.66
N ARG A 411 -19.25 9.66 12.05
CA ARG A 411 -19.40 9.46 10.59
C ARG A 411 -20.50 8.43 10.37
N ASN A 412 -21.58 8.85 9.78
CA ASN A 412 -22.73 7.98 9.51
C ASN A 412 -22.91 7.81 8.02
N SER A 413 -23.24 6.63 7.57
CA SER A 413 -23.50 6.42 6.15
C SER A 413 -24.53 5.32 5.92
N ALA A 414 -25.25 5.40 4.80
CA ALA A 414 -26.18 4.40 4.34
C ALA A 414 -26.08 4.23 2.83
N TYR A 415 -26.39 3.06 2.33
CA TYR A 415 -26.41 2.78 0.89
C TYR A 415 -27.56 1.88 0.49
N LEU A 416 -27.98 2.05 -0.76
CA LEU A 416 -28.89 1.18 -1.48
C LEU A 416 -28.33 0.91 -2.87
N GLN A 417 -28.34 -0.36 -3.29
CA GLN A 417 -27.81 -0.82 -4.56
C GLN A 417 -28.72 -1.90 -5.16
N ILE A 418 -28.96 -1.81 -6.44
CA ILE A 418 -29.76 -2.76 -7.20
C ILE A 418 -28.92 -3.23 -8.39
N ALA A 419 -28.78 -4.53 -8.56
CA ALA A 419 -28.22 -5.12 -9.76
C ALA A 419 -29.27 -5.99 -10.45
N LYS A 420 -29.33 -5.89 -11.79
CA LYS A 420 -30.26 -6.63 -12.62
C LYS A 420 -29.58 -7.14 -13.87
N ASP A 421 -29.78 -8.42 -14.16
CA ASP A 421 -29.29 -9.06 -15.36
C ASP A 421 -30.40 -9.12 -16.43
N PHE A 422 -30.08 -8.70 -17.66
CA PHE A 422 -30.98 -8.70 -18.84
C PHE A 422 -30.26 -9.42 -19.98
N ASN A 423 -30.60 -10.60 -20.32
CA ASN A 423 -29.95 -11.35 -21.42
C ASN A 423 -28.43 -11.14 -21.50
N ASN A 424 -28.02 -10.20 -22.35
CA ASN A 424 -26.61 -9.88 -22.61
C ASN A 424 -26.08 -8.68 -21.82
N PHE A 425 -26.95 -8.01 -21.06
CA PHE A 425 -26.58 -6.84 -20.27
C PHE A 425 -26.72 -7.13 -18.78
N SER A 426 -25.84 -6.57 -17.98
CA SER A 426 -25.96 -6.52 -16.53
C SER A 426 -25.84 -5.05 -16.09
N LEU A 427 -26.86 -4.57 -15.40
CA LEU A 427 -26.90 -3.21 -14.85
C LEU A 427 -26.74 -3.30 -13.33
N ASN A 428 -25.87 -2.46 -12.78
CA ASN A 428 -25.76 -2.24 -11.35
C ASN A 428 -25.82 -0.75 -11.08
N ALA A 429 -26.80 -0.29 -10.30
CA ALA A 429 -26.99 1.09 -9.93
C ALA A 429 -27.19 1.19 -8.41
N GLY A 430 -26.67 2.23 -7.81
CA GLY A 430 -26.82 2.44 -6.39
C GLY A 430 -26.40 3.85 -5.97
N THR A 431 -26.76 4.17 -4.75
CA THR A 431 -26.36 5.44 -4.13
C THR A 431 -25.91 5.21 -2.70
N ARG A 432 -25.02 6.06 -2.22
CA ARG A 432 -24.56 6.11 -0.86
C ARG A 432 -24.67 7.53 -0.34
N GLY A 433 -25.26 7.67 0.84
CA GLY A 433 -25.26 8.91 1.61
C GLY A 433 -24.27 8.80 2.76
N SER A 434 -23.53 9.86 3.05
CA SER A 434 -22.66 9.95 4.23
C SER A 434 -22.76 11.33 4.88
N TYR A 435 -22.67 11.36 6.21
CA TYR A 435 -22.73 12.58 7.01
C TYR A 435 -21.63 12.55 8.07
N TRP A 436 -20.88 13.66 8.19
CA TRP A 436 -19.84 13.84 9.18
C TRP A 436 -20.13 15.02 10.09
N THR A 437 -20.15 14.78 11.41
CA THR A 437 -20.55 15.81 12.40
C THR A 437 -19.48 16.87 12.62
N PHE A 438 -18.25 16.70 12.15
CA PHE A 438 -17.17 17.67 12.32
C PHE A 438 -17.39 18.93 11.49
N ASN A 439 -17.76 18.78 10.22
CA ASN A 439 -18.01 19.88 9.29
C ASN A 439 -19.47 19.92 8.80
N GLU A 440 -20.36 19.11 9.40
CA GLU A 440 -21.80 19.02 9.10
C GLU A 440 -22.14 18.74 7.62
N GLU A 441 -21.20 18.12 6.89
CA GLU A 441 -21.33 17.88 5.46
C GLU A 441 -22.13 16.61 5.18
N LEU A 442 -23.20 16.76 4.38
CA LEU A 442 -24.00 15.66 3.84
C LEU A 442 -23.61 15.41 2.39
N LEU A 443 -23.17 14.21 2.09
CA LEU A 443 -22.65 13.81 0.78
C LEU A 443 -23.53 12.73 0.15
N LEU A 444 -23.75 12.83 -1.16
CA LEU A 444 -24.49 11.82 -1.92
C LEU A 444 -23.66 11.30 -3.09
N SER A 445 -23.46 9.99 -3.15
CA SER A 445 -22.57 9.28 -4.07
C SER A 445 -23.33 8.30 -4.98
N PRO A 446 -24.00 8.78 -6.04
CA PRO A 446 -24.60 7.89 -7.03
C PRO A 446 -23.53 7.19 -7.86
N ARG A 447 -23.78 5.92 -8.20
CA ARG A 447 -22.88 5.07 -8.98
C ARG A 447 -23.67 4.15 -9.89
N VAL A 448 -23.16 3.93 -11.09
CA VAL A 448 -23.73 3.03 -12.08
C VAL A 448 -22.64 2.24 -12.78
N SER A 449 -22.89 0.98 -13.06
CA SER A 449 -22.07 0.18 -13.95
C SER A 449 -22.93 -0.68 -14.86
N ILE A 450 -22.52 -0.81 -16.12
CA ILE A 450 -23.17 -1.61 -17.15
C ILE A 450 -22.13 -2.56 -17.71
N ALA A 451 -22.47 -3.81 -17.84
CA ALA A 451 -21.66 -4.79 -18.56
C ALA A 451 -22.46 -5.35 -19.73
N TYR A 452 -21.78 -5.53 -20.86
CA TYR A 452 -22.31 -6.14 -22.07
C TYR A 452 -21.54 -7.40 -22.40
N LEU A 453 -22.26 -8.50 -22.58
CA LEU A 453 -21.74 -9.83 -22.91
C LEU A 453 -22.25 -10.19 -24.31
N PRO A 454 -21.51 -9.90 -25.38
CA PRO A 454 -21.96 -10.19 -26.74
C PRO A 454 -22.08 -11.70 -26.98
N ASN A 455 -23.02 -12.09 -27.82
CA ASN A 455 -23.18 -13.48 -28.26
C ASN A 455 -22.20 -13.84 -29.39
N TRP A 456 -20.93 -13.48 -29.21
CA TRP A 456 -19.87 -13.76 -30.18
C TRP A 456 -19.24 -15.14 -29.90
N LYS A 457 -18.52 -15.67 -30.88
CA LYS A 457 -17.69 -16.88 -30.65
C LYS A 457 -16.56 -16.63 -29.66
N GLN A 458 -16.08 -15.40 -29.64
CA GLN A 458 -15.05 -14.95 -28.70
C GLN A 458 -15.70 -14.52 -27.37
N ASP A 459 -15.11 -14.92 -26.28
CA ASP A 459 -15.62 -14.59 -24.92
C ASP A 459 -15.15 -13.21 -24.47
N PHE A 460 -15.91 -12.18 -24.82
CA PHE A 460 -15.73 -10.80 -24.40
C PHE A 460 -16.73 -10.40 -23.31
N VAL A 461 -16.28 -9.53 -22.42
CA VAL A 461 -17.13 -8.71 -21.55
C VAL A 461 -16.70 -7.27 -21.69
N PHE A 462 -17.58 -6.39 -22.12
CA PHE A 462 -17.37 -4.95 -22.13
C PHE A 462 -18.04 -4.33 -20.91
N ARG A 463 -17.40 -3.33 -20.29
CA ARG A 463 -17.90 -2.66 -19.07
C ARG A 463 -17.80 -1.16 -19.23
N PHE A 464 -18.78 -0.48 -18.69
CA PHE A 464 -18.73 0.94 -18.40
C PHE A 464 -19.13 1.18 -16.96
N ALA A 465 -18.36 1.96 -16.21
CA ALA A 465 -18.70 2.35 -14.86
C ALA A 465 -18.49 3.86 -14.69
N SER A 466 -19.45 4.51 -14.02
CA SER A 466 -19.38 5.92 -13.66
C SER A 466 -19.97 6.13 -12.27
N GLY A 467 -19.47 7.13 -11.55
CA GLY A 467 -19.98 7.46 -10.23
C GLY A 467 -19.22 8.57 -9.55
N ILE A 468 -19.84 9.06 -8.48
CA ILE A 468 -19.28 10.07 -7.60
C ILE A 468 -18.76 9.37 -6.35
N TYR A 469 -17.52 9.69 -5.96
CA TYR A 469 -16.83 9.15 -4.82
C TYR A 469 -16.33 10.30 -3.96
N TYR A 470 -16.68 10.28 -2.67
CA TYR A 470 -16.19 11.26 -1.71
C TYR A 470 -15.28 10.60 -0.68
N GLN A 471 -14.33 11.38 -0.20
CA GLN A 471 -13.48 11.04 0.95
C GLN A 471 -13.46 12.23 1.89
N SER A 472 -14.09 12.09 3.04
CA SER A 472 -13.96 13.10 4.09
C SER A 472 -12.52 13.12 4.61
N PRO A 473 -11.95 14.29 4.88
CA PRO A 473 -10.60 14.40 5.40
C PRO A 473 -10.36 13.57 6.65
N PHE A 474 -9.16 13.07 6.81
CA PHE A 474 -8.74 12.44 8.06
C PHE A 474 -8.06 13.48 8.99
N TYR A 475 -7.75 13.11 10.23
CA TYR A 475 -7.37 14.06 11.26
C TYR A 475 -6.10 14.89 10.94
N LYS A 476 -5.16 14.39 10.15
CA LYS A 476 -3.98 15.15 9.71
C LYS A 476 -4.33 16.22 8.66
N GLU A 477 -5.35 15.99 7.86
CA GLU A 477 -5.80 16.88 6.80
C GLU A 477 -6.70 18.02 7.29
N ILE A 478 -7.13 18.02 8.56
CA ILE A 478 -8.02 19.04 9.13
C ILE A 478 -7.29 20.09 9.97
N ARG A 479 -5.96 20.01 10.09
CA ARG A 479 -5.17 21.01 10.80
C ARG A 479 -4.05 21.55 9.91
N ASN A 480 -3.76 22.85 10.05
CA ASN A 480 -2.65 23.48 9.35
C ASN A 480 -1.30 23.22 10.06
N ASN A 481 -0.21 23.71 9.45
CA ASN A 481 1.16 23.60 10.02
C ASN A 481 1.33 24.30 11.37
N GLN A 482 0.39 25.18 11.76
CA GLN A 482 0.36 25.84 13.06
C GLN A 482 -0.48 25.07 14.10
N GLY A 483 -1.07 23.95 13.70
CA GLY A 483 -1.92 23.12 14.56
C GLY A 483 -3.37 23.60 14.69
N ILE A 484 -3.79 24.62 13.93
CA ILE A 484 -5.14 25.17 13.97
C ILE A 484 -6.07 24.30 13.13
N LEU A 485 -7.23 23.96 13.70
CA LEU A 485 -8.25 23.16 13.01
C LEU A 485 -8.99 24.01 11.95
N ASN A 486 -9.13 23.43 10.77
CA ASN A 486 -9.98 23.96 9.71
C ASN A 486 -11.33 23.22 9.72
N TYR A 487 -12.35 23.83 10.33
CA TYR A 487 -13.71 23.28 10.37
C TYR A 487 -14.45 23.38 9.04
N ASN A 488 -13.96 24.22 8.11
CA ASN A 488 -14.58 24.43 6.80
C ASN A 488 -14.05 23.51 5.71
N VAL A 489 -13.13 22.58 6.07
CA VAL A 489 -12.55 21.66 5.11
C VAL A 489 -13.64 20.76 4.54
N LYS A 490 -13.75 20.72 3.22
CA LYS A 490 -14.74 19.91 2.49
C LYS A 490 -14.19 18.51 2.18
N ALA A 491 -15.12 17.59 1.97
CA ALA A 491 -14.75 16.28 1.47
C ALA A 491 -14.14 16.38 0.07
N GLN A 492 -13.04 15.68 -0.12
CA GLN A 492 -12.43 15.47 -1.43
C GLN A 492 -13.38 14.65 -2.31
N LYS A 493 -13.46 14.97 -3.60
CA LYS A 493 -14.41 14.38 -4.55
C LYS A 493 -13.70 13.86 -5.79
N SER A 494 -14.05 12.66 -6.22
CA SER A 494 -13.63 12.09 -7.48
C SER A 494 -14.84 11.61 -8.29
N ILE A 495 -14.93 12.00 -9.56
CA ILE A 495 -15.93 11.50 -10.50
C ILE A 495 -15.22 10.55 -11.45
N HIS A 496 -15.62 9.28 -11.45
CA HIS A 496 -14.98 8.25 -12.25
C HIS A 496 -15.75 8.00 -13.55
N TYR A 497 -15.00 7.78 -14.63
CA TYR A 497 -15.44 7.21 -15.89
C TYR A 497 -14.46 6.10 -16.27
N VAL A 498 -14.94 4.86 -16.29
CA VAL A 498 -14.09 3.70 -16.57
C VAL A 498 -14.74 2.87 -17.67
N LEU A 499 -14.03 2.67 -18.75
CA LEU A 499 -14.39 1.76 -19.84
C LEU A 499 -13.44 0.57 -19.82
N GLY A 500 -13.96 -0.64 -19.73
CA GLY A 500 -13.16 -1.85 -19.62
C GLY A 500 -13.58 -2.95 -20.58
N SER A 501 -12.65 -3.82 -20.89
CA SER A 501 -12.90 -5.04 -21.67
C SER A 501 -12.10 -6.21 -21.09
N ASP A 502 -12.75 -7.35 -20.96
CA ASP A 502 -12.12 -8.64 -20.65
C ASP A 502 -12.29 -9.57 -21.86
N TYR A 503 -11.20 -10.11 -22.36
CA TYR A 503 -11.16 -11.10 -23.41
C TYR A 503 -10.54 -12.41 -22.92
N LEU A 504 -11.33 -13.49 -22.91
CA LEU A 504 -10.84 -14.84 -22.66
C LEU A 504 -10.56 -15.54 -23.98
N PHE A 505 -9.38 -16.12 -24.11
CA PHE A 505 -8.98 -16.84 -25.33
C PHE A 505 -8.05 -18.02 -25.01
N TYR A 506 -7.96 -18.93 -25.93
CA TYR A 506 -7.04 -20.05 -25.88
C TYR A 506 -5.90 -19.85 -26.86
N LYS A 507 -4.69 -20.02 -26.39
CA LYS A 507 -3.48 -20.05 -27.21
C LYS A 507 -2.60 -21.21 -26.77
N TRP A 508 -2.05 -21.97 -27.70
CA TRP A 508 -1.29 -23.19 -27.43
C TRP A 508 -2.07 -24.22 -26.57
N GLY A 509 -3.39 -24.30 -26.73
CA GLY A 509 -4.28 -25.16 -25.93
C GLY A 509 -4.44 -24.74 -24.47
N ARG A 510 -4.04 -23.52 -24.09
CA ARG A 510 -4.05 -23.00 -22.71
C ARG A 510 -4.90 -21.75 -22.58
N PRO A 511 -5.52 -21.51 -21.41
CA PRO A 511 -6.36 -20.34 -21.18
C PRO A 511 -5.54 -19.06 -20.93
N PHE A 512 -5.94 -17.98 -21.58
CA PHE A 512 -5.43 -16.63 -21.38
C PHE A 512 -6.57 -15.66 -21.18
N LYS A 513 -6.29 -14.60 -20.43
CA LYS A 513 -7.19 -13.47 -20.22
C LYS A 513 -6.45 -12.17 -20.46
N LEU A 514 -6.99 -11.36 -21.39
CA LEU A 514 -6.57 -9.97 -21.58
C LEU A 514 -7.60 -9.05 -20.92
N VAL A 515 -7.14 -8.17 -20.05
CA VAL A 515 -7.94 -7.11 -19.42
C VAL A 515 -7.41 -5.78 -19.90
N SER A 516 -8.30 -4.92 -20.42
CA SER A 516 -7.98 -3.57 -20.88
C SER A 516 -8.93 -2.59 -20.23
N GLU A 517 -8.43 -1.50 -19.68
CA GLU A 517 -9.27 -0.44 -19.11
C GLU A 517 -8.73 0.93 -19.49
N ILE A 518 -9.63 1.83 -19.88
CA ILE A 518 -9.36 3.26 -20.07
C ILE A 518 -10.15 3.99 -19.01
N TYR A 519 -9.55 4.95 -18.36
CA TYR A 519 -10.20 5.68 -17.29
C TYR A 519 -9.90 7.17 -17.32
N TYR A 520 -10.86 7.92 -16.81
CA TYR A 520 -10.74 9.34 -16.48
C TYR A 520 -11.38 9.59 -15.11
N LYS A 521 -10.67 10.29 -14.23
CA LYS A 521 -11.16 10.75 -12.92
C LYS A 521 -11.07 12.26 -12.89
N SER A 522 -12.19 12.96 -12.66
CA SER A 522 -12.22 14.39 -12.35
C SER A 522 -12.15 14.54 -10.84
N LEU A 523 -11.18 15.29 -10.35
CA LEU A 523 -10.86 15.45 -8.94
C LEU A 523 -11.20 16.88 -8.50
N LYS A 524 -11.87 17.04 -7.36
CA LYS A 524 -12.26 18.34 -6.81
C LYS A 524 -12.06 18.38 -5.31
N ASN A 525 -11.82 19.59 -4.78
CA ASN A 525 -11.58 19.85 -3.37
C ASN A 525 -10.45 18.96 -2.81
N LEU A 526 -9.40 18.72 -3.59
CA LEU A 526 -8.24 17.98 -3.11
C LEU A 526 -7.49 18.84 -2.09
N ILE A 527 -6.90 18.18 -1.11
CA ILE A 527 -5.94 18.78 -0.18
C ILE A 527 -4.55 18.49 -0.71
N PRO A 528 -3.84 19.49 -1.27
CA PRO A 528 -2.51 19.29 -1.82
C PRO A 528 -1.53 18.85 -0.73
N TYR A 529 -0.47 18.15 -1.10
CA TYR A 529 0.59 17.78 -0.19
C TYR A 529 1.95 17.77 -0.89
N LYS A 530 3.00 17.95 -0.11
CA LYS A 530 4.40 17.79 -0.52
C LYS A 530 4.99 16.55 0.10
N ILE A 531 6.06 16.06 -0.51
CA ILE A 531 6.90 14.99 0.05
C ILE A 531 8.26 15.59 0.33
N ASP A 532 8.58 15.73 1.62
CA ASP A 532 9.89 16.14 2.08
C ASP A 532 10.66 14.92 2.56
N ASN A 533 11.73 14.57 1.84
CA ASN A 533 12.46 13.31 1.99
C ASN A 533 11.51 12.10 1.84
N VAL A 534 10.95 11.59 2.93
CA VAL A 534 9.95 10.49 2.94
C VAL A 534 8.68 10.87 3.71
N ARG A 535 8.57 12.11 4.19
CA ARG A 535 7.45 12.62 5.01
C ARG A 535 6.44 13.35 4.14
N ILE A 536 5.16 13.14 4.44
CA ILE A 536 4.06 13.84 3.77
C ILE A 536 3.66 15.05 4.60
N GLN A 537 3.63 16.23 3.97
CA GLN A 537 3.16 17.49 4.54
C GLN A 537 1.91 17.95 3.79
N TYR A 538 0.76 17.96 4.47
CA TYR A 538 -0.51 18.41 3.90
C TYR A 538 -0.62 19.94 3.92
N LEU A 539 -0.99 20.53 2.80
CA LEU A 539 -1.24 21.97 2.64
C LEU A 539 -2.70 22.26 2.92
N THR A 540 -3.11 22.16 4.17
CA THR A 540 -4.53 22.12 4.60
C THR A 540 -5.29 23.42 4.43
N ASN A 541 -4.61 24.53 4.15
CA ASN A 541 -5.21 25.81 3.82
C ASN A 541 -5.43 26.01 2.31
N GLU A 542 -4.91 25.08 1.50
CA GLU A 542 -4.99 25.13 0.04
C GLU A 542 -6.01 24.10 -0.45
N ILE A 543 -6.66 24.43 -1.54
CA ILE A 543 -7.60 23.56 -2.24
C ILE A 543 -7.10 23.41 -3.67
N SER A 544 -7.13 22.21 -4.21
CA SER A 544 -6.84 21.98 -5.61
C SER A 544 -7.94 21.21 -6.32
N ASN A 545 -8.01 21.43 -7.63
CA ASN A 545 -8.82 20.65 -8.55
C ASN A 545 -7.90 19.94 -9.53
N GLY A 546 -8.26 18.74 -9.98
CA GLY A 546 -7.34 17.99 -10.80
C GLY A 546 -7.99 16.89 -11.61
N TYR A 547 -7.16 16.07 -12.18
CA TYR A 547 -7.60 14.87 -12.90
C TYR A 547 -6.57 13.74 -12.83
N ALA A 548 -7.04 12.53 -13.08
CA ALA A 548 -6.20 11.38 -13.39
C ALA A 548 -6.80 10.63 -14.57
N SER A 549 -5.99 10.35 -15.57
CA SER A 549 -6.39 9.62 -16.76
C SER A 549 -5.34 8.60 -17.17
N GLY A 550 -5.77 7.49 -17.79
CA GLY A 550 -4.81 6.49 -18.21
C GLY A 550 -5.43 5.26 -18.87
N ILE A 551 -4.52 4.38 -19.27
CA ILE A 551 -4.81 3.10 -19.91
C ILE A 551 -4.08 2.01 -19.13
N ASP A 552 -4.81 0.99 -18.75
CA ASP A 552 -4.33 -0.19 -18.04
C ASP A 552 -4.51 -1.44 -18.92
N LEU A 553 -3.46 -2.21 -19.09
CA LEU A 553 -3.47 -3.48 -19.81
C LEU A 553 -2.89 -4.58 -18.93
N LYS A 554 -3.52 -5.74 -18.91
CA LYS A 554 -3.01 -6.94 -18.22
C LYS A 554 -3.31 -8.18 -19.05
N ILE A 555 -2.28 -8.97 -19.30
CA ILE A 555 -2.41 -10.32 -19.82
C ILE A 555 -2.03 -11.31 -18.72
N ASN A 556 -2.89 -12.26 -18.44
CA ASN A 556 -2.58 -13.36 -17.54
C ASN A 556 -3.02 -14.68 -18.15
N GLY A 557 -2.30 -15.76 -17.82
CA GLY A 557 -2.61 -17.09 -18.32
C GLY A 557 -1.51 -18.10 -18.03
N GLU A 558 -1.67 -19.26 -18.59
CA GLU A 558 -0.70 -20.36 -18.49
C GLU A 558 0.35 -20.26 -19.61
N PHE A 559 1.32 -19.34 -19.49
CA PHE A 559 2.46 -19.28 -20.40
C PHE A 559 3.30 -20.56 -20.35
N VAL A 560 3.33 -21.17 -19.17
CA VAL A 560 3.84 -22.54 -18.94
C VAL A 560 2.70 -23.37 -18.39
N PHE A 561 2.54 -24.60 -18.85
CA PHE A 561 1.45 -25.48 -18.48
C PHE A 561 1.32 -25.66 -16.95
N GLY A 562 0.14 -25.43 -16.42
CA GLY A 562 -0.20 -25.62 -15.00
C GLY A 562 0.29 -24.53 -14.05
N VAL A 563 0.91 -23.43 -14.53
CA VAL A 563 1.32 -22.28 -13.71
C VAL A 563 0.84 -20.96 -14.29
N ASP A 564 0.27 -20.12 -13.42
CA ASP A 564 -0.22 -18.80 -13.82
C ASP A 564 0.94 -17.79 -13.86
N SER A 565 1.04 -17.03 -14.94
CA SER A 565 1.93 -15.91 -15.09
C SER A 565 1.16 -14.71 -15.64
N TRP A 566 1.67 -13.50 -15.45
CA TRP A 566 1.05 -12.28 -16.01
C TRP A 566 2.07 -11.20 -16.27
N ALA A 567 1.68 -10.30 -17.17
CA ALA A 567 2.33 -9.03 -17.38
C ALA A 567 1.27 -7.92 -17.40
N SER A 568 1.61 -6.77 -16.86
CA SER A 568 0.76 -5.58 -16.84
C SER A 568 1.54 -4.33 -17.24
N ILE A 569 0.87 -3.41 -17.91
CA ILE A 569 1.38 -2.10 -18.25
C ILE A 569 0.31 -1.06 -17.99
N SER A 570 0.72 0.07 -17.44
CA SER A 570 -0.13 1.22 -17.20
C SER A 570 0.55 2.48 -17.68
N ILE A 571 -0.18 3.28 -18.42
CA ILE A 571 0.23 4.62 -18.85
C ILE A 571 -0.78 5.57 -18.24
N MET A 572 -0.33 6.52 -17.43
CA MET A 572 -1.22 7.47 -16.79
C MET A 572 -0.63 8.87 -16.67
N LYS A 573 -1.52 9.83 -16.48
CA LYS A 573 -1.20 11.21 -16.15
C LYS A 573 -2.13 11.68 -15.04
N THR A 574 -1.58 12.32 -13.98
CA THR A 574 -2.36 12.96 -12.95
C THR A 574 -1.76 14.31 -12.61
N GLU A 575 -2.60 15.33 -12.62
CA GLU A 575 -2.24 16.72 -12.35
C GLU A 575 -3.27 17.37 -11.45
N GLU A 576 -2.86 18.42 -10.77
CA GLU A 576 -3.70 19.26 -9.92
C GLU A 576 -3.39 20.75 -10.17
N ASP A 577 -4.39 21.57 -10.00
CA ASP A 577 -4.37 23.02 -10.12
C ASP A 577 -4.79 23.61 -8.77
N ILE A 578 -3.87 24.28 -8.08
CA ILE A 578 -4.11 24.86 -6.77
C ILE A 578 -4.81 26.19 -6.95
N GLU A 579 -5.91 26.40 -6.23
CA GLU A 579 -6.71 27.60 -6.35
C GLU A 579 -5.93 28.83 -5.89
N ASN A 580 -5.91 29.87 -6.73
CA ASN A 580 -5.28 31.18 -6.47
C ASN A 580 -3.75 31.15 -6.31
N ASP A 581 -3.06 30.09 -6.68
CA ASP A 581 -1.61 30.07 -6.71
C ASP A 581 -1.08 30.93 -7.88
N LYS A 582 -0.02 31.69 -7.62
CA LYS A 582 0.56 32.63 -8.59
C LYS A 582 2.09 32.51 -8.60
N LYS A 583 2.64 32.59 -9.80
CA LYS A 583 4.09 32.71 -9.99
C LYS A 583 4.43 33.99 -10.76
N ARG A 584 5.66 34.43 -10.66
CA ARG A 584 6.17 35.51 -11.52
C ARG A 584 6.67 34.95 -12.83
N ASP A 585 6.23 35.56 -13.92
CA ASP A 585 6.74 35.25 -15.26
C ASP A 585 8.12 35.91 -15.51
N GLU A 586 8.69 35.72 -16.70
CA GLU A 586 9.97 36.32 -17.09
C GLU A 586 9.94 37.86 -17.10
N ASN A 587 8.77 38.46 -17.20
CA ASN A 587 8.54 39.90 -17.17
C ASN A 587 8.15 40.41 -15.77
N ASN A 588 8.31 39.58 -14.72
CA ASN A 588 7.96 39.85 -13.33
C ASN A 588 6.47 40.09 -13.05
N ASN A 589 5.57 39.72 -13.99
CA ASN A 589 4.11 39.78 -13.79
C ASN A 589 3.64 38.57 -12.98
N LEU A 590 2.62 38.76 -12.15
CA LEU A 590 1.96 37.66 -11.46
C LEU A 590 1.01 36.95 -12.42
N VAL A 591 1.28 35.70 -12.72
CA VAL A 591 0.47 34.81 -13.56
C VAL A 591 0.02 33.58 -12.75
N GLU A 592 -1.13 33.04 -13.08
CA GLU A 592 -1.58 31.76 -12.50
C GLU A 592 -0.62 30.63 -12.88
N VAL A 593 -0.41 29.69 -11.95
CA VAL A 593 0.50 28.56 -12.18
C VAL A 593 -0.14 27.53 -13.11
N GLY A 594 -1.43 27.22 -12.89
CA GLY A 594 -2.16 26.20 -13.62
C GLY A 594 -1.82 24.78 -13.17
N TYR A 595 -2.06 23.80 -14.05
CA TYR A 595 -1.88 22.37 -13.72
C TYR A 595 -0.43 22.00 -13.49
N ILE A 596 -0.16 21.36 -12.35
CA ILE A 596 1.12 20.79 -11.94
C ILE A 596 0.97 19.29 -11.69
N PRO A 597 2.01 18.47 -11.91
CA PRO A 597 1.94 17.05 -11.64
C PRO A 597 1.75 16.77 -10.13
N ARG A 598 0.84 15.83 -9.80
CA ARG A 598 0.69 15.35 -8.43
C ARG A 598 1.89 14.49 -8.01
N PRO A 599 2.18 14.37 -6.68
CA PRO A 599 3.28 13.51 -6.20
C PRO A 599 3.15 12.04 -6.61
N THR A 600 1.96 11.58 -6.95
CA THR A 600 1.67 10.22 -7.43
C THR A 600 1.74 10.07 -8.95
N ASP A 601 2.16 11.11 -9.70
CA ASP A 601 2.22 11.09 -11.16
C ASP A 601 3.35 10.21 -11.70
N GLN A 602 3.11 8.89 -11.76
CA GLN A 602 4.00 7.92 -12.36
C GLN A 602 3.51 7.57 -13.76
N ARG A 603 4.15 8.14 -14.80
CA ARG A 603 3.68 8.10 -16.20
C ARG A 603 3.60 6.72 -16.81
N LEU A 604 4.53 5.85 -16.49
CA LEU A 604 4.63 4.48 -16.99
C LEU A 604 4.93 3.53 -15.85
N ASN A 605 4.12 2.49 -15.73
CA ASN A 605 4.34 1.38 -14.81
C ASN A 605 4.23 0.07 -15.58
N PHE A 606 5.23 -0.81 -15.45
CA PHE A 606 5.23 -2.15 -16.01
C PHE A 606 5.56 -3.14 -14.90
N SER A 607 4.82 -4.24 -14.85
CA SER A 607 5.16 -5.36 -13.98
C SER A 607 4.93 -6.69 -14.69
N MET A 608 5.77 -7.67 -14.34
CA MET A 608 5.69 -9.02 -14.87
C MET A 608 5.99 -10.02 -13.76
N PHE A 609 5.12 -11.00 -13.61
CA PHE A 609 5.38 -12.19 -12.80
C PHE A 609 5.34 -13.41 -13.70
N PHE A 610 6.44 -14.13 -13.77
CA PHE A 610 6.60 -15.32 -14.59
C PHE A 610 7.01 -16.51 -13.74
N GLN A 611 6.45 -17.68 -14.05
CA GLN A 611 6.79 -18.93 -13.40
C GLN A 611 7.09 -20.00 -14.44
N ASP A 612 8.07 -20.86 -14.13
CA ASP A 612 8.40 -22.04 -14.91
C ASP A 612 8.85 -23.18 -14.01
N TYR A 613 8.91 -24.37 -14.58
CA TYR A 613 9.51 -25.53 -13.98
C TYR A 613 10.92 -25.75 -14.54
N VAL A 614 11.82 -26.26 -13.71
CA VAL A 614 13.12 -26.73 -14.21
C VAL A 614 12.88 -27.90 -15.17
N PRO A 615 13.42 -27.88 -16.39
CA PRO A 615 13.23 -28.95 -17.36
C PRO A 615 13.49 -30.33 -16.77
N GLY A 616 12.53 -31.25 -16.96
CA GLY A 616 12.61 -32.62 -16.45
C GLY A 616 12.34 -32.82 -14.95
N ASN A 617 12.13 -31.72 -14.17
CA ASN A 617 11.84 -31.85 -12.74
C ASN A 617 10.78 -30.86 -12.25
N PRO A 618 9.48 -31.23 -12.23
CA PRO A 618 8.40 -30.35 -11.82
C PRO A 618 8.39 -30.00 -10.32
N ASN A 619 9.25 -30.62 -9.50
CA ASN A 619 9.40 -30.27 -8.09
C ASN A 619 10.23 -28.98 -7.91
N PHE A 620 10.99 -28.55 -8.92
CA PHE A 620 11.75 -27.32 -8.90
C PHE A 620 11.06 -26.28 -9.79
N LYS A 621 10.78 -25.11 -9.21
CA LYS A 621 10.15 -23.98 -9.88
C LYS A 621 11.05 -22.76 -9.84
N ILE A 622 11.00 -22.00 -10.91
CA ILE A 622 11.64 -20.69 -11.03
C ILE A 622 10.51 -19.64 -11.01
N HIS A 623 10.72 -18.58 -10.28
CA HIS A 623 9.82 -17.44 -10.18
C HIS A 623 10.60 -16.17 -10.52
N LEU A 624 10.08 -15.37 -11.40
CA LEU A 624 10.65 -14.06 -11.77
C LEU A 624 9.60 -12.99 -11.53
N ASN A 625 10.01 -11.93 -10.86
CA ASN A 625 9.22 -10.72 -10.67
C ASN A 625 10.02 -9.54 -11.20
N ALA A 626 9.48 -8.82 -12.18
CA ALA A 626 10.11 -7.64 -12.76
C ALA A 626 9.17 -6.45 -12.62
N ILE A 627 9.70 -5.31 -12.17
CA ILE A 627 8.96 -4.07 -11.97
C ILE A 627 9.76 -2.92 -12.58
N TYR A 628 9.07 -2.09 -13.33
CA TYR A 628 9.56 -0.82 -13.83
C TYR A 628 8.53 0.27 -13.53
N GLY A 629 8.97 1.40 -12.97
CA GLY A 629 8.16 2.59 -12.78
C GLY A 629 8.92 3.83 -13.22
N SER A 630 8.30 4.70 -14.03
CA SER A 630 8.89 6.00 -14.34
C SER A 630 9.00 6.85 -13.08
N GLY A 631 9.92 7.79 -13.04
CA GLY A 631 10.19 8.64 -11.88
C GLY A 631 8.98 9.42 -11.41
N LEU A 632 8.77 9.45 -10.10
CA LEU A 632 7.82 10.32 -9.41
C LEU A 632 8.34 11.75 -9.35
N THR A 633 7.44 12.70 -9.15
CA THR A 633 7.80 14.11 -9.02
C THR A 633 8.34 14.43 -7.63
N PHE A 634 9.27 15.37 -7.57
CA PHE A 634 9.83 15.91 -6.35
C PHE A 634 10.31 17.34 -6.58
N GLY A 635 10.60 18.05 -5.52
CA GLY A 635 11.19 19.39 -5.54
C GLY A 635 11.94 19.73 -4.26
N PRO A 636 12.56 20.91 -4.20
CA PRO A 636 13.21 21.38 -2.99
C PRO A 636 12.20 21.56 -1.84
N PRO A 637 12.51 21.17 -0.59
CA PRO A 637 11.55 21.17 0.50
C PRO A 637 11.00 22.56 0.86
N LYS A 638 11.82 23.62 0.68
CA LYS A 638 11.46 25.02 0.99
C LYS A 638 10.93 25.80 -0.21
N SER A 639 10.67 25.14 -1.34
CA SER A 639 10.14 25.79 -2.54
C SER A 639 8.60 25.80 -2.55
N GLU A 640 8.01 26.62 -3.41
CA GLU A 640 6.59 26.59 -3.66
C GLU A 640 6.20 25.24 -4.35
N LYS A 641 4.96 24.79 -4.14
CA LYS A 641 4.50 23.49 -4.64
C LYS A 641 4.63 23.34 -6.16
N TYR A 642 4.48 24.41 -6.93
CA TYR A 642 4.62 24.37 -8.40
C TYR A 642 6.05 24.12 -8.88
N GLN A 643 7.05 24.17 -7.99
CA GLN A 643 8.43 23.84 -8.29
C GLN A 643 8.74 22.35 -8.15
N ASP A 644 7.79 21.54 -7.65
CA ASP A 644 7.91 20.08 -7.52
C ASP A 644 7.72 19.37 -8.88
N ILE A 645 8.45 19.80 -9.89
CA ILE A 645 8.35 19.29 -11.27
C ILE A 645 9.50 18.38 -11.68
N LEU A 646 10.55 18.31 -10.86
CA LEU A 646 11.68 17.41 -11.08
C LEU A 646 11.19 15.95 -10.94
N ARG A 647 11.91 15.03 -11.60
CA ARG A 647 11.59 13.61 -11.52
C ARG A 647 12.78 12.81 -11.01
N ILE A 648 12.53 11.96 -10.02
CA ILE A 648 13.52 10.97 -9.58
C ILE A 648 13.82 9.99 -10.72
N PRO A 649 14.98 9.34 -10.74
CA PRO A 649 15.28 8.28 -11.70
C PRO A 649 14.21 7.17 -11.67
N SER A 650 14.03 6.49 -12.81
CA SER A 650 13.06 5.40 -12.92
C SER A 650 13.41 4.25 -11.97
N TYR A 651 12.41 3.74 -11.26
CA TYR A 651 12.51 2.54 -10.45
C TYR A 651 12.58 1.30 -11.33
N ARG A 652 13.59 0.44 -11.13
CA ARG A 652 13.81 -0.79 -11.90
C ARG A 652 14.20 -1.90 -10.95
N ARG A 653 13.50 -3.00 -10.98
CA ARG A 653 13.81 -4.12 -10.10
C ARG A 653 13.47 -5.45 -10.75
N VAL A 654 14.36 -6.41 -10.58
CA VAL A 654 14.15 -7.81 -10.94
C VAL A 654 14.48 -8.67 -9.73
N ASP A 655 13.50 -9.46 -9.29
CA ASP A 655 13.66 -10.45 -8.23
C ASP A 655 13.48 -11.85 -8.83
N ILE A 656 14.34 -12.80 -8.45
CA ILE A 656 14.25 -14.18 -8.89
C ILE A 656 14.15 -15.11 -7.67
N GLY A 657 13.37 -16.17 -7.79
CA GLY A 657 13.21 -17.20 -6.77
C GLY A 657 13.31 -18.60 -7.35
N PHE A 658 13.97 -19.48 -6.63
CA PHE A 658 14.06 -20.91 -6.92
C PHE A 658 13.40 -21.66 -5.77
N SER A 659 12.33 -22.42 -6.05
CA SER A 659 11.65 -23.18 -5.02
C SER A 659 11.71 -24.69 -5.31
N ALA A 660 11.90 -25.46 -4.25
CA ALA A 660 11.95 -26.91 -4.29
C ALA A 660 10.91 -27.52 -3.35
N VAL A 661 10.17 -28.50 -3.84
CA VAL A 661 9.28 -29.34 -3.04
C VAL A 661 10.09 -30.49 -2.46
N ILE A 662 10.43 -30.41 -1.18
CA ILE A 662 11.18 -31.47 -0.47
C ILE A 662 10.25 -32.60 -0.07
N LYS A 663 9.01 -32.27 0.34
CA LYS A 663 7.96 -33.21 0.72
C LYS A 663 6.64 -32.77 0.12
N ASP A 664 6.04 -33.64 -0.66
CA ASP A 664 4.68 -33.50 -1.19
C ASP A 664 3.67 -34.22 -0.28
N SER A 665 2.47 -33.67 -0.16
CA SER A 665 1.37 -34.25 0.63
C SER A 665 1.03 -35.69 0.24
N ASN A 666 1.20 -36.04 -1.03
CA ASN A 666 0.79 -37.34 -1.59
C ASN A 666 1.90 -38.41 -1.57
N LYS A 667 3.11 -38.08 -1.15
CA LYS A 667 4.26 -39.00 -1.18
C LYS A 667 4.82 -39.23 0.22
N LYS A 668 5.15 -40.49 0.55
CA LYS A 668 5.93 -40.81 1.75
C LYS A 668 7.39 -40.38 1.58
N SER A 669 7.93 -39.72 2.59
CA SER A 669 9.36 -39.34 2.59
C SER A 669 10.24 -40.49 3.04
N LYS A 670 11.46 -40.58 2.49
CA LYS A 670 12.51 -41.51 2.97
C LYS A 670 12.96 -41.13 4.39
N ILE A 671 12.86 -39.86 4.77
CA ILE A 671 13.21 -39.36 6.09
C ILE A 671 11.98 -39.46 7.00
N LYS A 672 12.04 -40.32 8.03
CA LYS A 672 10.92 -40.58 8.96
C LYS A 672 10.34 -39.33 9.60
N LEU A 673 11.16 -38.32 9.92
CA LEU A 673 10.75 -37.04 10.50
C LEU A 673 9.77 -36.27 9.58
N PHE A 674 10.03 -36.30 8.26
CA PHE A 674 9.20 -35.57 7.29
C PHE A 674 7.86 -36.27 7.00
N ASN A 675 7.68 -37.52 7.40
CA ASN A 675 6.40 -38.21 7.22
C ASN A 675 5.27 -37.62 8.09
N LYS A 676 5.61 -36.87 9.13
CA LYS A 676 4.63 -36.14 9.95
C LYS A 676 4.18 -34.85 9.28
N LEU A 677 4.87 -34.35 8.25
CA LEU A 677 4.53 -33.12 7.52
C LEU A 677 3.58 -33.42 6.36
N ASP A 678 2.58 -32.56 6.17
CA ASP A 678 1.77 -32.55 4.95
C ASP A 678 2.63 -32.12 3.76
N SER A 679 3.39 -31.03 3.89
CA SER A 679 4.32 -30.58 2.85
C SER A 679 5.49 -29.80 3.41
N PHE A 680 6.62 -29.82 2.69
CA PHE A 680 7.82 -29.04 3.00
C PHE A 680 8.40 -28.44 1.72
N TRP A 681 8.56 -27.11 1.72
CA TRP A 681 9.10 -26.33 0.63
C TRP A 681 10.29 -25.50 1.10
N ILE A 682 11.30 -25.41 0.24
CA ILE A 682 12.44 -24.52 0.41
C ILE A 682 12.46 -23.60 -0.80
N SER A 683 12.68 -22.30 -0.57
CA SER A 683 12.86 -21.32 -1.64
C SER A 683 14.10 -20.48 -1.36
N LEU A 684 14.95 -20.33 -2.36
CA LEU A 684 16.06 -19.38 -2.39
C LEU A 684 15.65 -18.22 -3.31
N GLU A 685 15.71 -17.02 -2.78
CA GLU A 685 15.29 -15.82 -3.49
C GLU A 685 16.45 -14.83 -3.57
N VAL A 686 16.62 -14.18 -4.72
CA VAL A 686 17.56 -13.07 -4.93
C VAL A 686 16.76 -11.83 -5.23
N PHE A 687 16.81 -10.87 -4.32
CA PHE A 687 16.16 -9.58 -4.49
C PHE A 687 17.11 -8.61 -5.18
N ASN A 688 16.55 -7.73 -6.03
CA ASN A 688 17.31 -6.76 -6.83
C ASN A 688 18.50 -7.44 -7.56
N LEU A 689 18.18 -8.46 -8.36
CA LEU A 689 19.17 -9.30 -9.08
C LEU A 689 20.21 -8.47 -9.87
N LEU A 690 19.75 -7.38 -10.46
CA LEU A 690 20.58 -6.50 -11.30
C LEU A 690 21.40 -5.48 -10.49
N ASP A 691 21.23 -5.44 -9.17
CA ASP A 691 21.92 -4.52 -8.23
C ASP A 691 21.77 -3.04 -8.60
N ILE A 692 20.57 -2.65 -9.01
CA ILE A 692 20.28 -1.28 -9.42
C ILE A 692 20.05 -0.42 -8.17
N ASN A 693 20.75 0.71 -8.09
CA ASN A 693 20.55 1.72 -7.05
C ASN A 693 19.26 2.53 -7.36
N ASN A 694 18.14 2.09 -6.80
CA ASN A 694 16.86 2.79 -6.94
C ASN A 694 16.79 3.92 -5.92
N THR A 695 16.56 5.16 -6.39
CA THR A 695 16.44 6.32 -5.51
C THR A 695 15.10 6.29 -4.76
N ASN A 696 15.17 6.39 -3.43
CA ASN A 696 13.99 6.48 -2.55
C ASN A 696 13.58 7.93 -2.28
N SER A 697 14.57 8.76 -1.95
CA SER A 697 14.38 10.15 -1.56
C SER A 697 15.68 10.91 -1.74
N TYR A 698 15.66 12.22 -1.45
CA TYR A 698 16.83 13.08 -1.44
C TYR A 698 16.99 13.76 -0.08
N ILE A 699 18.22 13.84 0.39
CA ILE A 699 18.60 14.78 1.45
C ILE A 699 19.05 16.08 0.77
N TRP A 700 18.48 17.19 1.21
CA TRP A 700 18.81 18.49 0.69
C TRP A 700 19.85 19.17 1.60
N VAL A 701 20.93 19.62 1.01
CA VAL A 701 22.00 20.37 1.68
C VAL A 701 22.24 21.68 0.95
N SER A 702 22.64 22.71 1.68
CA SER A 702 22.90 24.02 1.10
C SER A 702 24.38 24.36 1.18
N ASP A 703 24.92 25.03 0.16
CA ASP A 703 26.27 25.66 0.21
C ASP A 703 26.22 27.03 0.88
N ILE A 704 27.41 27.68 0.99
CA ILE A 704 27.53 29.02 1.56
C ILE A 704 26.79 30.10 0.78
N ASN A 705 26.46 29.85 -0.49
CA ASN A 705 25.66 30.73 -1.35
C ASN A 705 24.17 30.39 -1.32
N ASN A 706 23.72 29.54 -0.39
CA ASN A 706 22.35 29.03 -0.28
C ASN A 706 21.86 28.25 -1.52
N ARG A 707 22.77 27.72 -2.32
CA ARG A 707 22.39 26.79 -3.39
C ARG A 707 22.07 25.45 -2.77
N GLN A 708 20.93 24.88 -3.18
CA GLN A 708 20.45 23.60 -2.68
C GLN A 708 20.93 22.46 -3.57
N PHE A 709 21.42 21.41 -2.95
CA PHE A 709 21.87 20.18 -3.60
C PHE A 709 21.07 19.00 -3.10
N ALA A 710 20.56 18.19 -4.04
CA ALA A 710 19.79 16.97 -3.76
C ALA A 710 20.74 15.76 -3.70
N VAL A 711 20.99 15.23 -2.50
CA VAL A 711 21.83 14.04 -2.30
C VAL A 711 20.94 12.79 -2.26
N PRO A 712 21.12 11.83 -3.17
CA PRO A 712 20.22 10.68 -3.26
C PRO A 712 20.38 9.72 -2.08
N ASN A 713 19.24 9.19 -1.62
CA ASN A 713 19.15 8.04 -0.74
C ASN A 713 18.65 6.85 -1.56
N TYR A 714 19.40 5.75 -1.57
CA TYR A 714 19.05 4.56 -2.33
C TYR A 714 18.33 3.53 -1.48
N LEU A 715 17.45 2.77 -2.14
CA LEU A 715 16.80 1.58 -1.61
C LEU A 715 17.79 0.41 -1.49
N THR A 716 17.26 -0.80 -1.27
CA THR A 716 18.08 -1.97 -0.99
C THR A 716 18.89 -2.44 -2.21
N SER A 717 20.18 -2.72 -2.00
CA SER A 717 21.05 -3.42 -2.94
C SER A 717 20.63 -4.90 -3.13
N ARG A 718 21.40 -5.68 -3.88
CA ARG A 718 21.16 -7.11 -4.08
C ARG A 718 21.20 -7.88 -2.76
N GLN A 719 20.21 -8.75 -2.54
CA GLN A 719 20.09 -9.54 -1.31
C GLN A 719 19.63 -10.96 -1.57
N LEU A 720 20.07 -11.87 -0.70
CA LEU A 720 19.63 -13.25 -0.66
C LEU A 720 18.60 -13.45 0.43
N ASN A 721 17.57 -14.25 0.17
CA ASN A 721 16.59 -14.68 1.16
C ASN A 721 16.38 -16.19 1.05
N LEU A 722 16.44 -16.86 2.18
CA LEU A 722 16.08 -18.27 2.29
C LEU A 722 14.73 -18.38 2.98
N LYS A 723 13.80 -19.11 2.37
CA LYS A 723 12.43 -19.26 2.88
C LYS A 723 12.10 -20.75 3.03
N LEU A 724 11.58 -21.11 4.19
CA LEU A 724 11.16 -22.44 4.55
C LEU A 724 9.67 -22.44 4.86
N ILE A 725 8.89 -23.30 4.22
CA ILE A 725 7.45 -23.42 4.45
C ILE A 725 7.13 -24.87 4.82
N LEU A 726 6.71 -25.05 6.06
CA LEU A 726 6.32 -26.34 6.62
C LEU A 726 4.80 -26.37 6.83
N LYS A 727 4.14 -27.43 6.41
CA LYS A 727 2.71 -27.66 6.68
C LYS A 727 2.50 -28.99 7.34
N TYR A 728 1.62 -28.98 8.34
CA TYR A 728 1.36 -30.09 9.24
C TYR A 728 -0.11 -30.46 9.28
#